data_a1cd78f15f9be2ad6ec6900e26988c45
#
_entry.id   a1cd78f15f9be2ad6ec6900e26988c45
#
_cell.length_a   1.000
_cell.length_b   1.000
_cell.length_c   1.000
_cell.angle_alpha   90.00
_cell.angle_beta   90.00
_cell.angle_gamma   90.00
#
_symmetry.space_group_name_H-M   'P 1'
#
loop_
_entity.id
_entity.type
_entity.pdbx_description
1 polymer ?
#
loop_
_entity_poly.entity_id
_entity_poly.type
_entity_poly.pdbx_seq_one_letter_code
_entity_poly.pdbx_strand_id
1 'polypeptide(L)'
;MHRVGSAGNTSNSSRPRKEKRLTYVLNDADDTKHSAGVNCLAVLKSLGADGCDYLFTGSRDGTLKRWALMEDAATCSTTFESHVDWVNDAVLAGDNTLVSCSSDTTLKTWNCLTDGTCTRTLRQHSDYVTCLAAADKNSNIVASGGLGGEVFVWDLESALVPLSKSGDAMEEDSPNGISGSGNSLPITSLRTISSSNCISTHTNQSNGYVPIAAKGHKESVYALAMSDSGTLLVSGGTEKVVRVWDPRTGSKTMKLRGHTDNIRTLLLDSTGRLCLSGSSDSMIRLWDLGQQRCVHSYAVHTDSVWTLASTPTFSHVYSGGRDLSLYLTDLATRESLLLCTGEHPILQLALQDDNIWVATTDSSINRWPAEGRNPQKVFQRGGSFLAGNLSFSRAKISLEGSTPVPVYKEPTLVIPGTPGIVQHEILNNRRNVLTKDTFGSVKLWEISRGIVIENYGKVSFEEKKEELFEMVSIPAWFTVDTRLGSLSIHLDTPQCFSAEMYSTDLNIVGKPEDDKVNLARETLKGLLAHWLAKRKQRFGFQASANGDVSSGKDISHRSLTHSRIEVDFNAENDAMVYPPFEFSTVFPPSIITEGSHGGPWRKKITDLDGTEDEKDFPFWCLDCVLNNRLPPRENTKWLIML
;
A
#
# COMPACT_ATOMS: atom_id res chain seq x y z
N MET A 1 44.48 49.93 -3.93
CA MET A 1 43.71 51.09 -3.47
C MET A 1 42.24 50.70 -3.36
N HIS A 2 41.75 50.80 -2.19
CA HIS A 2 40.35 50.73 -1.68
C HIS A 2 39.30 49.88 -2.39
N ARG A 3 39.04 48.71 -1.80
CA ARG A 3 37.78 47.93 -1.90
C ARG A 3 36.74 48.61 -1.01
N VAL A 4 35.62 48.99 -1.60
CA VAL A 4 34.40 49.35 -0.88
C VAL A 4 33.54 48.07 -0.83
N GLY A 5 33.26 47.55 0.37
CA GLY A 5 32.36 46.43 0.60
C GLY A 5 30.91 46.87 0.49
N SER A 6 30.17 46.21 -0.36
CA SER A 6 28.71 46.30 -0.41
C SER A 6 28.14 45.13 0.44
N ALA A 7 27.47 45.47 1.54
CA ALA A 7 26.70 44.53 2.33
C ALA A 7 25.42 44.17 1.57
N GLY A 8 25.39 42.98 1.00
CA GLY A 8 24.19 42.42 0.40
C GLY A 8 23.30 41.83 1.49
N ASN A 9 22.15 42.46 1.73
CA ASN A 9 21.03 41.87 2.48
C ASN A 9 20.54 40.64 1.74
N THR A 10 20.87 39.45 2.24
CA THR A 10 20.20 38.21 1.84
C THR A 10 18.86 38.15 2.53
N SER A 11 17.82 38.65 1.86
CA SER A 11 16.45 38.32 2.19
C SER A 11 16.25 36.79 1.99
N ASN A 12 16.14 36.05 3.09
CA ASN A 12 15.66 34.68 3.07
C ASN A 12 14.22 34.68 2.52
N SER A 13 14.08 34.51 1.22
CA SER A 13 12.80 34.15 0.62
C SER A 13 12.52 32.69 1.02
N SER A 14 11.79 32.49 2.11
CA SER A 14 11.20 31.20 2.42
C SER A 14 10.34 30.78 1.21
N ARG A 15 10.74 29.71 0.52
CA ARG A 15 9.87 29.10 -0.50
C ARG A 15 8.52 28.86 0.14
N PRO A 16 7.41 29.30 -0.48
CA PRO A 16 6.08 29.05 0.05
C PRO A 16 5.94 27.56 0.29
N ARG A 17 5.51 27.18 1.51
CA ARG A 17 5.29 25.78 1.90
C ARG A 17 4.18 25.27 0.98
N LYS A 18 4.47 24.26 0.15
CA LYS A 18 3.48 23.66 -0.74
C LYS A 18 2.32 23.17 0.15
N GLU A 19 1.13 23.69 -0.08
CA GLU A 19 -0.04 23.29 0.68
C GLU A 19 -0.34 21.79 0.41
N LYS A 20 -0.86 21.12 1.44
CA LYS A 20 -1.18 19.70 1.36
C LYS A 20 -2.34 19.48 0.39
N ARG A 21 -2.22 18.47 -0.48
CA ARG A 21 -3.29 18.00 -1.37
C ARG A 21 -4.32 17.19 -0.58
N LEU A 22 -5.58 17.26 -0.99
CA LEU A 22 -6.61 16.31 -0.57
C LEU A 22 -7.05 15.50 -1.79
N THR A 23 -7.10 14.19 -1.62
CA THR A 23 -7.57 13.25 -2.64
C THR A 23 -8.71 12.42 -2.07
N TYR A 24 -9.71 12.11 -2.86
CA TYR A 24 -10.70 11.10 -2.51
C TYR A 24 -10.81 10.05 -3.63
N VAL A 25 -10.93 8.79 -3.22
CA VAL A 25 -11.00 7.63 -4.10
C VAL A 25 -12.43 7.13 -4.12
N LEU A 26 -13.01 7.02 -5.30
CA LEU A 26 -14.39 6.58 -5.49
C LEU A 26 -14.46 5.09 -5.71
N ASN A 27 -15.42 4.44 -5.05
CA ASN A 27 -15.75 3.03 -5.21
C ASN A 27 -17.23 2.88 -5.58
N ASP A 28 -17.55 2.01 -6.53
CA ASP A 28 -18.91 1.68 -6.97
C ASP A 28 -19.25 0.19 -6.79
N ALA A 29 -18.35 -0.57 -6.19
CA ALA A 29 -18.45 -2.01 -6.08
C ALA A 29 -18.08 -2.49 -4.66
N ASP A 30 -18.33 -3.77 -4.43
CA ASP A 30 -17.97 -4.49 -3.22
C ASP A 30 -16.48 -4.32 -2.87
N ASP A 31 -16.19 -3.69 -1.75
CA ASP A 31 -14.84 -3.43 -1.25
C ASP A 31 -14.17 -4.67 -0.62
N THR A 32 -14.86 -5.81 -0.61
CA THR A 32 -14.28 -7.10 -0.22
C THR A 32 -13.33 -7.67 -1.29
N LYS A 33 -13.35 -7.14 -2.53
CA LYS A 33 -12.52 -7.60 -3.64
C LYS A 33 -11.41 -6.60 -3.96
N HIS A 34 -10.31 -7.09 -4.54
CA HIS A 34 -9.29 -6.20 -5.10
C HIS A 34 -9.74 -5.62 -6.44
N SER A 35 -9.37 -4.37 -6.71
CA SER A 35 -9.68 -3.66 -7.96
C SER A 35 -8.47 -3.49 -8.89
N ALA A 36 -7.30 -3.99 -8.50
CA ALA A 36 -6.08 -3.94 -9.29
C ALA A 36 -5.22 -5.18 -9.04
N GLY A 37 -4.14 -5.34 -9.81
CA GLY A 37 -3.24 -6.49 -9.72
C GLY A 37 -2.73 -6.74 -8.31
N VAL A 38 -2.66 -8.02 -7.93
CA VAL A 38 -2.22 -8.47 -6.60
C VAL A 38 -0.71 -8.70 -6.65
N ASN A 39 0.05 -7.90 -5.90
CA ASN A 39 1.51 -7.94 -5.92
C ASN A 39 2.10 -8.94 -4.93
N CYS A 40 1.45 -9.20 -3.80
CA CYS A 40 2.00 -10.06 -2.75
C CYS A 40 0.97 -10.96 -2.08
N LEU A 41 1.46 -12.09 -1.59
CA LEU A 41 0.73 -13.13 -0.89
C LEU A 41 1.50 -13.57 0.35
N ALA A 42 0.82 -13.74 1.49
CA ALA A 42 1.38 -14.37 2.67
C ALA A 42 0.36 -15.33 3.29
N VAL A 43 0.79 -16.55 3.65
CA VAL A 43 -0.08 -17.57 4.23
C VAL A 43 0.22 -17.72 5.71
N LEU A 44 -0.81 -17.60 6.55
CA LEU A 44 -0.75 -17.92 7.96
C LEU A 44 -1.52 -19.22 8.21
N LYS A 45 -0.80 -20.26 8.62
CA LYS A 45 -1.40 -21.53 9.01
C LYS A 45 -1.85 -21.48 10.45
N SER A 46 -3.04 -22.00 10.71
CA SER A 46 -3.53 -22.19 12.07
C SER A 46 -2.74 -23.26 12.81
N LEU A 47 -2.46 -23.02 14.08
CA LEU A 47 -1.76 -23.98 14.94
C LEU A 47 -2.73 -24.92 15.69
N GLY A 48 -4.05 -24.74 15.57
CA GLY A 48 -5.08 -25.53 16.27
C GLY A 48 -5.91 -26.42 15.34
N ALA A 49 -6.46 -27.52 15.87
CA ALA A 49 -7.28 -28.46 15.10
C ALA A 49 -8.57 -27.84 14.52
N ASP A 50 -9.07 -26.76 15.12
CA ASP A 50 -10.29 -26.04 14.71
C ASP A 50 -9.98 -24.68 14.07
N GLY A 51 -8.72 -24.40 13.80
CA GLY A 51 -8.27 -23.12 13.29
C GLY A 51 -8.37 -23.03 11.77
N CYS A 52 -8.85 -21.89 11.29
CA CYS A 52 -8.89 -21.55 9.88
C CYS A 52 -7.54 -20.98 9.42
N ASP A 53 -7.01 -21.46 8.30
CA ASP A 53 -5.86 -20.83 7.63
C ASP A 53 -6.27 -19.48 7.04
N TYR A 54 -5.32 -18.55 6.99
CA TYR A 54 -5.54 -17.24 6.40
C TYR A 54 -4.56 -16.98 5.25
N LEU A 55 -5.09 -16.40 4.18
CA LEU A 55 -4.30 -15.81 3.10
C LEU A 55 -4.38 -14.29 3.23
N PHE A 56 -3.22 -13.64 3.30
CA PHE A 56 -3.09 -12.19 3.19
C PHE A 56 -2.65 -11.83 1.79
N THR A 57 -3.29 -10.81 1.21
CA THR A 57 -3.01 -10.34 -0.14
C THR A 57 -2.81 -8.85 -0.13
N GLY A 58 -1.82 -8.35 -0.87
CA GLY A 58 -1.59 -6.92 -1.04
C GLY A 58 -1.62 -6.54 -2.52
N SER A 59 -2.32 -5.45 -2.83
CA SER A 59 -2.64 -5.08 -4.20
C SER A 59 -2.18 -3.68 -4.57
N ARG A 60 -2.14 -3.43 -5.87
CA ARG A 60 -1.95 -2.09 -6.46
C ARG A 60 -3.09 -1.13 -6.17
N ASP A 61 -4.22 -1.61 -5.63
CA ASP A 61 -5.31 -0.76 -5.14
C ASP A 61 -4.98 -0.05 -3.80
N GLY A 62 -3.79 -0.32 -3.22
CA GLY A 62 -3.33 0.27 -1.96
C GLY A 62 -3.89 -0.41 -0.72
N THR A 63 -4.59 -1.53 -0.87
CA THR A 63 -5.17 -2.29 0.24
C THR A 63 -4.50 -3.64 0.44
N LEU A 64 -4.58 -4.15 1.70
CA LEU A 64 -4.36 -5.56 1.96
C LEU A 64 -5.70 -6.18 2.38
N LYS A 65 -5.84 -7.49 2.14
CA LYS A 65 -7.03 -8.24 2.54
C LYS A 65 -6.65 -9.54 3.21
N ARG A 66 -7.43 -9.92 4.22
CA ARG A 66 -7.35 -11.22 4.88
C ARG A 66 -8.49 -12.10 4.42
N TRP A 67 -8.15 -13.25 3.89
CA TRP A 67 -9.09 -14.27 3.42
C TRP A 67 -9.05 -15.45 4.36
N ALA A 68 -10.20 -15.81 4.91
CA ALA A 68 -10.38 -17.06 5.64
C ALA A 68 -10.49 -18.20 4.62
N LEU A 69 -9.59 -19.18 4.70
CA LEU A 69 -9.49 -20.27 3.74
C LEU A 69 -10.28 -21.49 4.23
N MET A 70 -11.20 -21.94 3.39
CA MET A 70 -11.95 -23.17 3.54
C MET A 70 -11.55 -24.14 2.43
N GLU A 71 -11.99 -25.39 2.48
CA GLU A 71 -11.64 -26.40 1.48
C GLU A 71 -11.99 -25.93 0.04
N ASP A 72 -13.23 -25.45 -0.16
CA ASP A 72 -13.75 -25.04 -1.47
C ASP A 72 -14.10 -23.55 -1.56
N ALA A 73 -13.71 -22.74 -0.60
CA ALA A 73 -14.03 -21.31 -0.59
C ALA A 73 -12.95 -20.48 0.11
N ALA A 74 -12.90 -19.21 -0.25
CA ALA A 74 -12.14 -18.20 0.47
C ALA A 74 -13.02 -16.96 0.67
N THR A 75 -13.18 -16.51 1.92
CA THR A 75 -14.02 -15.36 2.25
C THR A 75 -13.18 -14.23 2.80
N CYS A 76 -13.40 -13.01 2.28
CA CYS A 76 -12.72 -11.82 2.82
C CYS A 76 -13.26 -11.52 4.22
N SER A 77 -12.38 -11.63 5.21
CA SER A 77 -12.73 -11.38 6.62
C SER A 77 -12.38 -9.97 7.07
N THR A 78 -11.37 -9.34 6.47
CA THR A 78 -10.89 -8.01 6.86
C THR A 78 -10.17 -7.34 5.70
N THR A 79 -10.41 -6.03 5.51
CA THR A 79 -9.66 -5.17 4.61
C THR A 79 -8.81 -4.21 5.44
N PHE A 80 -7.51 -4.14 5.13
CA PHE A 80 -6.54 -3.26 5.77
C PHE A 80 -6.32 -2.06 4.86
N GLU A 81 -6.71 -0.89 5.29
CA GLU A 81 -6.68 0.32 4.48
C GLU A 81 -5.93 1.44 5.21
N SER A 82 -4.74 1.77 4.75
CA SER A 82 -3.94 2.90 5.21
C SER A 82 -2.84 3.31 4.22
N HIS A 83 -2.35 2.38 3.36
CA HIS A 83 -1.44 2.75 2.29
C HIS A 83 -2.15 3.61 1.24
N VAL A 84 -1.42 4.56 0.68
CA VAL A 84 -1.96 5.54 -0.29
C VAL A 84 -1.48 5.28 -1.72
N ASP A 85 -0.64 4.28 -1.90
CA ASP A 85 -0.13 3.81 -3.18
C ASP A 85 -0.01 2.28 -3.15
N TRP A 86 0.46 1.67 -4.24
CA TRP A 86 0.58 0.23 -4.41
C TRP A 86 1.22 -0.44 -3.21
N VAL A 87 0.59 -1.48 -2.69
CA VAL A 87 1.25 -2.42 -1.78
C VAL A 87 2.11 -3.34 -2.63
N ASN A 88 3.42 -3.35 -2.37
CA ASN A 88 4.38 -4.08 -3.18
C ASN A 88 4.73 -5.45 -2.60
N ASP A 89 4.82 -5.54 -1.26
CA ASP A 89 5.15 -6.79 -0.58
C ASP A 89 4.55 -6.81 0.83
N ALA A 90 4.38 -8.02 1.39
CA ALA A 90 3.91 -8.23 2.75
C ALA A 90 4.48 -9.52 3.33
N VAL A 91 4.92 -9.46 4.60
CA VAL A 91 5.48 -10.59 5.33
C VAL A 91 4.86 -10.69 6.73
N LEU A 92 4.81 -11.90 7.24
CA LEU A 92 4.42 -12.18 8.62
C LEU A 92 5.65 -12.17 9.52
N ALA A 93 5.58 -11.47 10.65
CA ALA A 93 6.64 -11.38 11.64
C ALA A 93 6.06 -11.39 13.05
N GLY A 94 6.76 -11.98 14.01
CA GLY A 94 6.22 -12.20 15.34
C GLY A 94 4.95 -13.03 15.31
N ASP A 95 4.25 -13.15 16.44
CA ASP A 95 3.10 -14.06 16.55
C ASP A 95 1.86 -13.61 15.77
N ASN A 96 1.65 -12.29 15.60
CA ASN A 96 0.43 -11.74 14.99
C ASN A 96 0.65 -10.43 14.25
N THR A 97 1.85 -10.15 13.75
CA THR A 97 2.16 -8.91 13.06
C THR A 97 2.34 -9.16 11.57
N LEU A 98 1.50 -8.52 10.77
CA LEU A 98 1.71 -8.41 9.34
C LEU A 98 2.49 -7.11 9.07
N VAL A 99 3.54 -7.19 8.26
CA VAL A 99 4.31 -6.02 7.81
C VAL A 99 4.14 -5.89 6.32
N SER A 100 3.76 -4.72 5.86
CA SER A 100 3.62 -4.40 4.43
C SER A 100 4.52 -3.26 4.02
N CYS A 101 4.91 -3.23 2.76
CA CYS A 101 5.62 -2.11 2.15
C CYS A 101 4.90 -1.61 0.90
N SER A 102 5.15 -0.34 0.57
CA SER A 102 4.38 0.34 -0.47
C SER A 102 5.23 1.32 -1.29
N SER A 103 4.71 1.63 -2.47
CA SER A 103 5.17 2.75 -3.31
C SER A 103 4.92 4.12 -2.64
N ASP A 104 4.22 4.18 -1.53
CA ASP A 104 4.10 5.38 -0.69
C ASP A 104 5.33 5.65 0.19
N THR A 105 6.44 4.95 -0.03
CA THR A 105 7.73 5.04 0.68
C THR A 105 7.71 4.55 2.13
N THR A 106 6.60 3.95 2.59
CA THR A 106 6.44 3.52 3.98
C THR A 106 6.37 2.01 4.13
N LEU A 107 6.72 1.55 5.34
CA LEU A 107 6.29 0.26 5.85
C LEU A 107 5.18 0.49 6.86
N LYS A 108 4.22 -0.42 6.91
CA LYS A 108 3.15 -0.42 7.90
C LYS A 108 3.06 -1.75 8.60
N THR A 109 2.77 -1.69 9.89
CA THR A 109 2.55 -2.88 10.72
C THR A 109 1.08 -2.96 11.11
N TRP A 110 0.57 -4.19 11.16
CA TRP A 110 -0.84 -4.47 11.36
C TRP A 110 -1.00 -5.62 12.34
N ASN A 111 -1.98 -5.53 13.20
CA ASN A 111 -2.43 -6.69 13.96
C ASN A 111 -3.30 -7.54 13.03
N CYS A 112 -2.72 -8.60 12.48
CA CYS A 112 -3.31 -9.34 11.36
C CYS A 112 -4.54 -10.20 11.73
N LEU A 113 -4.76 -10.50 13.00
CA LEU A 113 -5.87 -11.35 13.46
C LEU A 113 -7.06 -10.57 14.03
N THR A 114 -6.94 -9.28 14.24
CA THR A 114 -8.02 -8.42 14.75
C THR A 114 -8.73 -7.65 13.65
N ASP A 115 -9.03 -6.40 13.89
CA ASP A 115 -9.83 -5.49 13.06
C ASP A 115 -9.11 -4.92 11.83
N GLY A 116 -7.82 -5.20 11.65
CA GLY A 116 -7.05 -4.69 10.51
C GLY A 116 -6.56 -3.26 10.68
N THR A 117 -6.55 -2.71 11.89
CA THR A 117 -6.01 -1.37 12.13
C THR A 117 -4.50 -1.32 11.94
N CYS A 118 -4.01 -0.24 11.35
CA CYS A 118 -2.58 0.03 11.22
C CYS A 118 -2.01 0.39 12.60
N THR A 119 -1.13 -0.47 13.12
CA THR A 119 -0.51 -0.26 14.44
C THR A 119 0.59 0.77 14.40
N ARG A 120 1.39 0.79 13.32
CA ARG A 120 2.46 1.77 13.14
C ARG A 120 2.82 1.99 11.67
N THR A 121 3.31 3.19 11.36
CA THR A 121 3.91 3.53 10.08
C THR A 121 5.39 3.83 10.28
N LEU A 122 6.27 3.08 9.60
CA LEU A 122 7.72 3.21 9.64
C LEU A 122 8.20 3.95 8.39
N ARG A 123 9.01 5.00 8.57
CA ARG A 123 9.48 5.88 7.51
C ARG A 123 10.98 6.00 7.58
N GLN A 124 11.66 5.52 6.56
CA GLN A 124 13.12 5.63 6.43
C GLN A 124 13.56 5.66 4.97
N HIS A 125 12.78 4.99 4.10
CA HIS A 125 13.06 4.97 2.67
C HIS A 125 12.81 6.33 2.03
N SER A 126 13.68 6.71 1.10
CA SER A 126 13.58 7.94 0.31
C SER A 126 12.76 7.76 -0.97
N ASP A 127 12.55 6.50 -1.40
CA ASP A 127 11.83 6.14 -2.62
C ASP A 127 10.94 4.90 -2.35
N TYR A 128 10.23 4.40 -3.37
CA TYR A 128 9.33 3.26 -3.28
C TYR A 128 9.97 2.06 -2.60
N VAL A 129 9.30 1.48 -1.63
CA VAL A 129 9.72 0.23 -1.00
C VAL A 129 9.16 -0.93 -1.81
N THR A 130 10.03 -1.80 -2.32
CA THR A 130 9.69 -2.80 -3.34
C THR A 130 9.59 -4.22 -2.80
N CYS A 131 10.29 -4.54 -1.73
CA CYS A 131 10.39 -5.89 -1.21
C CYS A 131 10.66 -5.93 0.29
N LEU A 132 10.23 -7.01 0.91
CA LEU A 132 10.43 -7.35 2.31
C LEU A 132 11.04 -8.74 2.44
N ALA A 133 11.71 -8.98 3.56
CA ALA A 133 12.07 -10.32 4.00
C ALA A 133 11.96 -10.37 5.53
N ALA A 134 11.33 -11.40 6.06
CA ALA A 134 11.31 -11.68 7.49
C ALA A 134 12.22 -12.89 7.78
N ALA A 135 12.77 -12.95 8.98
CA ALA A 135 13.31 -14.18 9.53
C ALA A 135 12.18 -15.20 9.76
N ASP A 136 12.32 -16.18 10.61
CA ASP A 136 11.18 -17.05 10.96
C ASP A 136 10.00 -16.16 11.41
N LYS A 137 8.76 -16.60 11.10
CA LYS A 137 7.52 -15.92 11.47
C LYS A 137 7.38 -15.59 12.97
N ASN A 138 8.13 -16.28 13.82
CA ASN A 138 8.20 -16.00 15.26
C ASN A 138 9.26 -14.94 15.61
N SER A 139 10.00 -14.43 14.63
CA SER A 139 11.03 -13.41 14.82
C SER A 139 10.48 -12.02 14.55
N ASN A 140 10.93 -11.04 15.33
CA ASN A 140 10.61 -9.62 15.14
C ASN A 140 11.56 -8.89 14.17
N ILE A 141 12.43 -9.63 13.45
CA ILE A 141 13.41 -9.05 12.53
C ILE A 141 12.86 -9.07 11.10
N VAL A 142 12.75 -7.89 10.48
CA VAL A 142 12.29 -7.70 9.11
C VAL A 142 13.31 -6.84 8.36
N ALA A 143 13.58 -7.19 7.10
CA ALA A 143 14.36 -6.35 6.19
C ALA A 143 13.46 -5.75 5.10
N SER A 144 13.79 -4.54 4.65
CA SER A 144 13.10 -3.84 3.56
C SER A 144 14.10 -3.34 2.53
N GLY A 145 13.72 -3.39 1.25
CA GLY A 145 14.50 -2.88 0.13
C GLY A 145 13.68 -1.96 -0.76
N GLY A 146 14.31 -0.98 -1.40
CA GLY A 146 13.61 0.03 -2.19
C GLY A 146 14.31 0.45 -3.47
N LEU A 147 13.62 1.26 -4.27
CA LEU A 147 14.13 1.79 -5.56
C LEU A 147 15.32 2.72 -5.38
N GLY A 148 15.45 3.40 -4.24
CA GLY A 148 16.61 4.23 -3.92
C GLY A 148 17.90 3.45 -3.64
N GLY A 149 17.88 2.11 -3.75
CA GLY A 149 19.03 1.25 -3.43
C GLY A 149 19.24 1.06 -1.92
N GLU A 150 18.30 1.51 -1.12
CA GLU A 150 18.34 1.41 0.34
C GLU A 150 17.88 0.02 0.79
N VAL A 151 18.59 -0.55 1.76
CA VAL A 151 18.20 -1.78 2.46
C VAL A 151 18.30 -1.50 3.95
N PHE A 152 17.20 -1.69 4.67
CA PHE A 152 17.12 -1.51 6.12
C PHE A 152 16.71 -2.81 6.79
N VAL A 153 17.26 -3.03 7.99
CA VAL A 153 16.88 -4.12 8.89
C VAL A 153 16.22 -3.51 10.13
N TRP A 154 15.02 -3.97 10.41
CA TRP A 154 14.14 -3.48 11.47
C TRP A 154 14.03 -4.53 12.56
N ASP A 155 14.19 -4.12 13.80
CA ASP A 155 13.74 -4.85 14.98
C ASP A 155 12.37 -4.27 15.36
N LEU A 156 11.32 -5.03 15.09
CA LEU A 156 9.95 -4.58 15.33
C LEU A 156 9.64 -4.39 16.81
N GLU A 157 10.25 -5.18 17.70
CA GLU A 157 10.05 -5.02 19.14
C GLU A 157 10.50 -3.63 19.57
N SER A 158 11.71 -3.23 19.20
CA SER A 158 12.24 -1.89 19.49
C SER A 158 11.50 -0.78 18.71
N ALA A 159 11.09 -1.05 17.47
CA ALA A 159 10.39 -0.08 16.63
C ALA A 159 8.95 0.20 17.08
N LEU A 160 8.29 -0.75 17.76
CA LEU A 160 6.89 -0.65 18.19
C LEU A 160 6.72 -0.14 19.63
N VAL A 161 7.81 0.05 20.39
CA VAL A 161 7.73 0.61 21.76
C VAL A 161 7.01 1.96 21.74
N PRO A 162 5.93 2.16 22.54
CA PRO A 162 5.28 3.44 22.66
C PRO A 162 6.25 4.50 23.19
N LEU A 163 6.28 5.67 22.57
CA LEU A 163 6.98 6.82 23.15
C LEU A 163 6.29 7.20 24.46
N SER A 164 6.91 6.92 25.60
CA SER A 164 6.51 7.53 26.86
C SER A 164 6.59 9.05 26.67
N LYS A 165 5.45 9.74 26.76
CA LYS A 165 5.43 11.19 26.91
C LYS A 165 6.27 11.45 28.16
N SER A 166 7.47 12.04 28.00
CA SER A 166 8.21 12.61 29.12
C SER A 166 7.31 13.65 29.75
N GLY A 167 6.76 13.28 30.92
CA GLY A 167 5.91 14.16 31.69
C GLY A 167 6.68 15.43 31.99
N ASP A 168 5.97 16.54 31.94
CA ASP A 168 6.40 17.83 32.45
C ASP A 168 7.05 17.64 33.81
N ALA A 169 8.36 17.73 33.87
CA ALA A 169 9.06 17.94 35.13
C ALA A 169 8.76 19.39 35.55
N MET A 170 7.81 19.57 36.46
CA MET A 170 7.71 20.80 37.22
C MET A 170 9.00 20.99 37.94
N GLU A 171 9.74 22.06 37.64
CA GLU A 171 10.78 22.62 38.47
C GLU A 171 10.14 23.13 39.76
N GLU A 172 10.25 22.36 40.85
CA GLU A 172 10.13 22.91 42.19
C GLU A 172 11.51 23.36 42.66
N ASP A 173 11.69 24.66 42.66
CA ASP A 173 12.73 25.35 43.45
C ASP A 173 12.55 25.07 44.93
N SER A 174 13.57 24.51 45.57
CA SER A 174 13.84 24.79 46.99
C SER A 174 15.28 24.41 47.38
N PRO A 175 15.95 25.26 48.15
CA PRO A 175 17.36 25.14 48.44
C PRO A 175 17.65 24.48 49.79
N ASN A 176 18.89 24.02 49.94
CA ASN A 176 19.65 23.74 51.14
C ASN A 176 19.83 22.30 51.62
N GLY A 177 21.06 21.86 51.55
CA GLY A 177 21.78 21.49 52.78
C GLY A 177 22.28 20.05 52.91
N ILE A 178 23.61 19.91 52.84
CA ILE A 178 24.47 19.04 53.70
C ILE A 178 24.74 17.59 53.28
N SER A 179 25.96 17.39 52.78
CA SER A 179 26.98 16.33 53.00
C SER A 179 26.59 14.94 53.48
N GLY A 180 27.04 13.92 52.76
CA GLY A 180 27.17 12.53 53.23
C GLY A 180 27.87 11.66 52.18
N SER A 181 29.11 11.28 52.47
CA SER A 181 30.00 10.41 51.71
C SER A 181 29.50 8.96 51.60
N GLY A 182 29.60 8.35 50.42
CA GLY A 182 29.40 6.92 50.24
C GLY A 182 29.88 6.45 48.87
N ASN A 183 31.03 5.78 48.87
CA ASN A 183 31.69 5.18 47.72
C ASN A 183 30.84 4.09 47.04
N SER A 184 30.67 4.19 45.72
CA SER A 184 30.54 3.02 44.86
C SER A 184 30.95 3.37 43.43
N LEU A 185 31.72 2.48 42.81
CA LEU A 185 32.46 2.59 41.56
C LEU A 185 31.58 2.71 40.31
N PRO A 186 32.03 3.42 39.28
CA PRO A 186 31.26 3.55 38.03
C PRO A 186 31.58 2.44 37.05
N ILE A 187 30.54 1.87 36.48
CA ILE A 187 30.62 0.99 35.29
C ILE A 187 30.81 1.90 34.06
N THR A 188 31.93 1.73 33.41
CA THR A 188 32.34 2.44 32.21
C THR A 188 31.49 2.01 30.98
N SER A 189 30.69 2.92 30.46
CA SER A 189 30.15 2.80 29.09
C SER A 189 31.15 3.40 28.10
N LEU A 190 31.64 2.58 27.21
CA LEU A 190 32.47 2.97 26.06
C LEU A 190 31.68 3.82 25.09
N ARG A 191 31.98 5.10 25.04
CA ARG A 191 31.63 5.99 23.93
C ARG A 191 32.68 5.81 22.84
N THR A 192 32.26 5.28 21.69
CA THR A 192 33.04 5.38 20.46
C THR A 192 32.62 6.64 19.71
N ILE A 193 33.53 7.61 19.66
CA ILE A 193 33.41 8.80 18.82
C ILE A 193 33.93 8.44 17.45
N SER A 194 33.11 8.51 16.42
CA SER A 194 33.56 8.61 15.05
C SER A 194 32.87 9.80 14.36
N SER A 195 33.67 10.83 14.14
CA SER A 195 33.34 12.00 13.36
C SER A 195 33.32 11.67 11.87
N SER A 196 32.21 11.85 11.20
CA SER A 196 32.18 12.12 9.75
C SER A 196 31.01 13.03 9.43
N ASN A 197 31.34 14.17 8.83
CA ASN A 197 30.44 15.20 8.35
C ASN A 197 29.46 14.63 7.32
N CYS A 198 28.20 14.55 7.68
CA CYS A 198 27.10 14.40 6.72
C CYS A 198 26.15 15.58 6.90
N ILE A 199 25.93 16.28 5.81
CA ILE A 199 24.95 17.37 5.67
C ILE A 199 23.56 16.81 6.03
N SER A 200 23.05 17.22 7.19
CA SER A 200 21.72 16.84 7.66
C SER A 200 20.67 17.69 6.99
N THR A 201 19.92 17.10 6.06
CA THR A 201 18.60 17.60 5.71
C THR A 201 17.64 17.29 6.86
N HIS A 202 17.09 18.33 7.47
CA HIS A 202 16.15 18.24 8.57
C HIS A 202 14.86 17.51 8.12
N THR A 203 14.74 16.24 8.47
CA THR A 203 13.45 15.55 8.55
C THR A 203 13.10 15.40 10.04
N ASN A 204 11.98 15.96 10.43
CA ASN A 204 11.44 15.82 11.77
C ASN A 204 11.16 14.33 12.07
N GLN A 205 12.13 13.65 12.69
CA GLN A 205 11.95 12.28 13.19
C GLN A 205 11.36 12.35 14.59
N SER A 206 10.09 11.99 14.72
CA SER A 206 9.40 11.90 16.00
C SER A 206 9.67 10.58 16.77
N ASN A 207 10.55 9.71 16.30
CA ASN A 207 10.85 8.42 16.92
C ASN A 207 12.37 8.21 17.04
N GLY A 208 12.86 7.96 18.25
CA GLY A 208 14.27 7.71 18.52
C GLY A 208 14.84 6.39 17.98
N TYR A 209 14.01 5.53 17.33
CA TYR A 209 14.46 4.28 16.73
C TYR A 209 14.99 4.50 15.30
N VAL A 210 16.18 3.96 15.04
CA VAL A 210 16.82 4.00 13.72
C VAL A 210 17.14 2.56 13.29
N PRO A 211 16.62 2.08 12.14
CA PRO A 211 16.93 0.74 11.64
C PRO A 211 18.39 0.62 11.20
N ILE A 212 18.88 -0.61 11.14
CA ILE A 212 20.23 -0.89 10.65
C ILE A 212 20.23 -0.75 9.13
N ALA A 213 21.13 0.09 8.59
CA ALA A 213 21.26 0.31 7.15
C ALA A 213 22.35 -0.60 6.56
N ALA A 214 21.98 -1.49 5.63
CA ALA A 214 22.90 -2.28 4.83
C ALA A 214 23.33 -1.47 3.58
N LYS A 215 24.40 -0.67 3.74
CA LYS A 215 24.87 0.27 2.72
C LYS A 215 25.74 -0.40 1.67
N GLY A 216 25.40 -0.24 0.38
CA GLY A 216 26.24 -0.73 -0.70
C GLY A 216 25.59 -0.93 -2.05
N HIS A 217 24.26 -1.01 -2.16
CA HIS A 217 23.58 -0.89 -3.43
C HIS A 217 23.66 0.56 -3.94
N LYS A 218 23.85 0.69 -5.25
CA LYS A 218 23.87 1.98 -5.96
C LYS A 218 22.61 2.19 -6.79
N GLU A 219 21.86 1.11 -7.01
CA GLU A 219 20.69 1.04 -7.85
C GLU A 219 19.60 0.25 -7.14
N SER A 220 18.42 0.23 -7.74
CA SER A 220 17.19 -0.34 -7.17
C SER A 220 17.34 -1.79 -6.69
N VAL A 221 16.73 -2.07 -5.55
CA VAL A 221 16.60 -3.41 -4.97
C VAL A 221 15.18 -3.89 -5.21
N TYR A 222 15.03 -5.10 -5.77
CA TYR A 222 13.74 -5.71 -6.06
C TYR A 222 13.46 -6.99 -5.27
N ALA A 223 14.48 -7.59 -4.69
CA ALA A 223 14.35 -8.84 -4.00
C ALA A 223 15.21 -8.89 -2.75
N LEU A 224 14.64 -9.44 -1.70
CA LEU A 224 15.28 -9.76 -0.43
C LEU A 224 14.92 -11.19 -0.03
N ALA A 225 15.82 -11.88 0.65
CA ALA A 225 15.51 -13.07 1.42
C ALA A 225 16.37 -13.10 2.68
N MET A 226 15.82 -13.59 3.77
CA MET A 226 16.47 -13.70 5.07
C MET A 226 16.46 -15.15 5.54
N SER A 227 17.53 -15.60 6.20
CA SER A 227 17.55 -16.92 6.83
C SER A 227 16.58 -16.97 8.01
N ASP A 228 16.04 -18.16 8.29
CA ASP A 228 15.11 -18.34 9.43
C ASP A 228 15.70 -17.87 10.77
N SER A 229 17.01 -18.04 10.94
CA SER A 229 17.74 -17.56 12.13
C SER A 229 17.93 -16.04 12.22
N GLY A 230 17.60 -15.28 11.17
CA GLY A 230 17.85 -13.83 11.11
C GLY A 230 19.33 -13.45 11.07
N THR A 231 20.23 -14.37 10.73
CA THR A 231 21.68 -14.13 10.74
C THR A 231 22.27 -13.82 9.38
N LEU A 232 21.52 -14.08 8.31
CA LEU A 232 21.93 -13.87 6.93
C LEU A 232 20.82 -13.18 6.14
N LEU A 233 21.19 -12.12 5.41
CA LEU A 233 20.30 -11.41 4.50
C LEU A 233 20.91 -11.42 3.11
N VAL A 234 20.12 -11.71 2.08
CA VAL A 234 20.50 -11.58 0.67
C VAL A 234 19.63 -10.56 -0.03
N SER A 235 20.22 -9.84 -0.97
CA SER A 235 19.52 -8.81 -1.76
C SER A 235 19.92 -8.88 -3.23
N GLY A 236 19.00 -8.48 -4.11
CA GLY A 236 19.20 -8.43 -5.56
C GLY A 236 18.35 -7.33 -6.20
N GLY A 237 18.77 -6.91 -7.38
CA GLY A 237 18.06 -5.85 -8.12
C GLY A 237 18.73 -5.51 -9.44
N THR A 238 18.69 -4.23 -9.82
CA THR A 238 19.19 -3.70 -11.09
C THR A 238 20.69 -3.91 -11.29
N GLU A 239 21.46 -3.99 -10.22
CA GLU A 239 22.90 -4.28 -10.31
C GLU A 239 23.24 -5.70 -10.83
N LYS A 240 22.25 -6.58 -11.04
CA LYS A 240 22.40 -7.94 -11.59
C LYS A 240 23.28 -8.86 -10.74
N VAL A 241 23.42 -8.57 -9.45
CA VAL A 241 24.25 -9.32 -8.52
C VAL A 241 23.48 -9.63 -7.25
N VAL A 242 23.73 -10.81 -6.68
CA VAL A 242 23.29 -11.17 -5.35
C VAL A 242 24.31 -10.65 -4.35
N ARG A 243 23.88 -9.83 -3.41
CA ARG A 243 24.68 -9.36 -2.28
C ARG A 243 24.25 -10.08 -1.01
N VAL A 244 25.21 -10.38 -0.17
CA VAL A 244 24.98 -11.04 1.11
C VAL A 244 25.45 -10.12 2.23
N TRP A 245 24.67 -10.05 3.30
CA TRP A 245 24.85 -9.12 4.42
C TRP A 245 24.72 -9.84 5.77
N ASP A 246 25.41 -9.33 6.76
CA ASP A 246 25.09 -9.61 8.16
C ASP A 246 24.02 -8.61 8.63
N PRO A 247 22.77 -9.03 8.90
CA PRO A 247 21.68 -8.13 9.25
C PRO A 247 21.88 -7.42 10.59
N ARG A 248 22.74 -7.93 11.49
CA ARG A 248 23.02 -7.34 12.80
C ARG A 248 23.90 -6.10 12.69
N THR A 249 24.74 -6.02 11.68
CA THR A 249 25.71 -4.93 11.50
C THR A 249 25.47 -4.12 10.23
N GLY A 250 24.66 -4.64 9.30
CA GLY A 250 24.47 -4.08 7.97
C GLY A 250 25.72 -4.20 7.08
N SER A 251 26.74 -4.96 7.53
CA SER A 251 27.98 -5.13 6.78
C SER A 251 27.80 -6.12 5.62
N LYS A 252 28.39 -5.78 4.46
CA LYS A 252 28.39 -6.66 3.31
C LYS A 252 29.44 -7.76 3.47
N THR A 253 29.00 -9.02 3.37
CA THR A 253 29.88 -10.19 3.49
C THR A 253 30.40 -10.66 2.13
N MET A 254 29.54 -10.70 1.09
CA MET A 254 29.95 -11.17 -0.24
C MET A 254 29.09 -10.58 -1.37
N LYS A 255 29.53 -10.84 -2.63
CA LYS A 255 28.86 -10.41 -3.85
C LYS A 255 28.99 -11.49 -4.92
N LEU A 256 27.87 -12.09 -5.34
CA LEU A 256 27.83 -13.15 -6.34
C LEU A 256 27.42 -12.58 -7.70
N ARG A 257 28.17 -12.92 -8.74
CA ARG A 257 27.96 -12.46 -10.12
C ARG A 257 27.57 -13.61 -11.03
N GLY A 258 26.71 -13.35 -12.01
CA GLY A 258 26.32 -14.37 -13.00
C GLY A 258 25.09 -13.99 -13.80
N HIS A 259 24.09 -13.35 -13.20
CA HIS A 259 22.94 -12.83 -13.95
C HIS A 259 23.34 -11.72 -14.91
N THR A 260 22.65 -11.68 -16.06
CA THR A 260 22.87 -10.69 -17.12
C THR A 260 21.82 -9.59 -17.12
N ASP A 261 20.77 -9.75 -16.31
CA ASP A 261 19.72 -8.76 -16.13
C ASP A 261 19.23 -8.73 -14.66
N ASN A 262 18.24 -7.89 -14.36
CA ASN A 262 17.73 -7.58 -13.04
C ASN A 262 17.34 -8.85 -12.27
N ILE A 263 17.75 -8.93 -11.01
CA ILE A 263 17.29 -9.98 -10.10
C ILE A 263 15.95 -9.54 -9.52
N ARG A 264 14.93 -10.39 -9.69
CA ARG A 264 13.53 -10.09 -9.33
C ARG A 264 13.06 -10.81 -8.10
N THR A 265 13.63 -11.96 -7.79
CA THR A 265 13.22 -12.80 -6.66
C THR A 265 14.41 -13.57 -6.11
N LEU A 266 14.38 -13.78 -4.80
CA LEU A 266 15.40 -14.51 -4.05
C LEU A 266 14.74 -15.45 -3.04
N LEU A 267 15.30 -16.61 -2.84
CA LEU A 267 14.96 -17.54 -1.76
C LEU A 267 16.24 -18.03 -1.08
N LEU A 268 16.16 -18.26 0.23
CA LEU A 268 17.19 -18.95 1.01
C LEU A 268 16.64 -20.29 1.52
N ASP A 269 17.49 -21.28 1.63
CA ASP A 269 17.16 -22.48 2.39
C ASP A 269 17.17 -22.17 3.91
N SER A 270 16.56 -23.01 4.72
CA SER A 270 16.46 -22.81 6.17
C SER A 270 17.82 -22.70 6.88
N THR A 271 18.87 -23.29 6.30
CA THR A 271 20.24 -23.24 6.85
C THR A 271 21.01 -21.97 6.45
N GLY A 272 20.52 -21.21 5.46
CA GLY A 272 21.22 -20.06 4.88
C GLY A 272 22.44 -20.42 4.05
N ARG A 273 22.57 -21.69 3.61
CA ARG A 273 23.69 -22.16 2.78
C ARG A 273 23.41 -22.02 1.29
N LEU A 274 22.20 -22.35 0.87
CA LEU A 274 21.78 -22.30 -0.52
C LEU A 274 20.89 -21.10 -0.78
N CYS A 275 21.10 -20.44 -1.91
CA CYS A 275 20.26 -19.34 -2.38
C CYS A 275 19.79 -19.64 -3.80
N LEU A 276 18.49 -19.40 -4.06
CA LEU A 276 17.93 -19.36 -5.40
C LEU A 276 17.66 -17.92 -5.81
N SER A 277 17.93 -17.58 -7.05
CA SER A 277 17.61 -16.28 -7.64
C SER A 277 16.88 -16.44 -8.96
N GLY A 278 15.80 -15.69 -9.16
CA GLY A 278 15.10 -15.53 -10.44
C GLY A 278 15.37 -14.14 -11.02
N SER A 279 15.56 -14.07 -12.33
CA SER A 279 15.97 -12.84 -12.99
C SER A 279 15.19 -12.53 -14.27
N SER A 280 15.26 -11.27 -14.68
CA SER A 280 14.76 -10.82 -15.98
C SER A 280 15.54 -11.41 -17.16
N ASP A 281 16.68 -12.06 -16.91
CA ASP A 281 17.40 -12.84 -17.94
C ASP A 281 16.78 -14.21 -18.20
N SER A 282 15.58 -14.48 -17.70
CA SER A 282 14.81 -15.75 -17.79
C SER A 282 15.44 -16.94 -17.07
N MET A 283 16.53 -16.75 -16.32
CA MET A 283 17.25 -17.82 -15.65
C MET A 283 16.90 -17.88 -14.17
N ILE A 284 16.85 -19.10 -13.64
CA ILE A 284 16.89 -19.39 -12.21
C ILE A 284 18.29 -19.90 -11.90
N ARG A 285 18.96 -19.35 -10.88
CA ARG A 285 20.30 -19.78 -10.47
C ARG A 285 20.30 -20.24 -9.04
N LEU A 286 20.97 -21.39 -8.83
CA LEU A 286 21.25 -21.95 -7.51
C LEU A 286 22.70 -21.59 -7.13
N TRP A 287 22.85 -20.97 -5.97
CA TRP A 287 24.12 -20.52 -5.41
C TRP A 287 24.44 -21.29 -4.13
N ASP A 288 25.68 -21.73 -3.97
CA ASP A 288 26.23 -22.15 -2.68
C ASP A 288 26.96 -20.95 -2.09
N LEU A 289 26.40 -20.41 -0.99
CA LEU A 289 26.93 -19.20 -0.33
C LEU A 289 28.26 -19.51 0.38
N GLY A 290 28.44 -20.72 0.92
CA GLY A 290 29.69 -21.13 1.54
C GLY A 290 30.84 -21.23 0.53
N GLN A 291 30.56 -21.74 -0.67
CA GLN A 291 31.55 -21.84 -1.76
C GLN A 291 31.59 -20.57 -2.63
N GLN A 292 30.71 -19.61 -2.41
CA GLN A 292 30.62 -18.34 -3.14
C GLN A 292 30.52 -18.50 -4.68
N ARG A 293 29.84 -19.55 -5.14
CA ARG A 293 29.69 -19.85 -6.57
C ARG A 293 28.29 -20.24 -6.97
N CYS A 294 27.96 -20.05 -8.25
CA CYS A 294 26.78 -20.62 -8.85
C CYS A 294 27.00 -22.14 -9.01
N VAL A 295 26.10 -22.92 -8.41
CA VAL A 295 26.10 -24.39 -8.52
C VAL A 295 25.47 -24.82 -9.84
N HIS A 296 24.32 -24.23 -10.18
CA HIS A 296 23.57 -24.56 -11.38
C HIS A 296 22.73 -23.38 -11.87
N SER A 297 22.40 -23.40 -13.17
CA SER A 297 21.48 -22.45 -13.82
C SER A 297 20.40 -23.23 -14.56
N TYR A 298 19.14 -22.92 -14.26
CA TYR A 298 17.97 -23.57 -14.84
C TYR A 298 17.35 -22.65 -15.89
N ALA A 299 17.30 -23.09 -17.15
CA ALA A 299 16.68 -22.40 -18.27
C ALA A 299 15.28 -23.00 -18.50
N VAL A 300 14.32 -22.55 -17.72
CA VAL A 300 12.94 -23.07 -17.71
C VAL A 300 12.00 -22.10 -18.38
N HIS A 301 12.16 -20.81 -18.07
CA HIS A 301 11.29 -19.74 -18.54
C HIS A 301 11.76 -19.16 -19.88
N THR A 302 10.81 -18.62 -20.64
CA THR A 302 11.07 -17.91 -21.90
C THR A 302 11.20 -16.40 -21.74
N ASP A 303 10.77 -15.85 -20.60
CA ASP A 303 10.85 -14.44 -20.24
C ASP A 303 11.21 -14.29 -18.75
N SER A 304 11.17 -13.09 -18.23
CA SER A 304 11.52 -12.71 -16.85
C SER A 304 10.86 -13.59 -15.79
N VAL A 305 11.67 -14.13 -14.87
CA VAL A 305 11.23 -14.84 -13.67
C VAL A 305 11.00 -13.82 -12.55
N TRP A 306 9.76 -13.71 -12.08
CA TRP A 306 9.39 -12.69 -11.11
C TRP A 306 9.21 -13.23 -9.69
N THR A 307 8.90 -14.50 -9.56
CA THR A 307 8.60 -15.11 -8.27
C THR A 307 9.10 -16.55 -8.19
N LEU A 308 9.51 -16.93 -6.99
CA LEU A 308 9.92 -18.27 -6.61
C LEU A 308 9.24 -18.66 -5.30
N ALA A 309 8.88 -19.93 -5.18
CA ALA A 309 8.46 -20.54 -3.92
C ALA A 309 9.08 -21.93 -3.83
N SER A 310 9.59 -22.34 -2.67
CA SER A 310 10.22 -23.65 -2.50
C SER A 310 9.41 -24.53 -1.54
N THR A 311 9.58 -25.84 -1.70
CA THR A 311 9.15 -26.78 -0.67
C THR A 311 9.94 -26.57 0.62
N PRO A 312 9.42 -26.95 1.80
CA PRO A 312 10.13 -26.77 3.08
C PRO A 312 11.50 -27.46 3.12
N THR A 313 11.67 -28.54 2.36
CA THR A 313 12.94 -29.28 2.26
C THR A 313 13.92 -28.65 1.27
N PHE A 314 13.56 -27.58 0.58
CA PHE A 314 14.34 -26.94 -0.48
C PHE A 314 14.78 -27.90 -1.60
N SER A 315 13.97 -28.94 -1.85
CA SER A 315 14.24 -29.94 -2.90
C SER A 315 13.61 -29.58 -4.24
N HIS A 316 12.47 -28.90 -4.21
CA HIS A 316 11.73 -28.48 -5.39
C HIS A 316 11.42 -26.99 -5.32
N VAL A 317 11.41 -26.33 -6.48
CA VAL A 317 11.06 -24.91 -6.59
C VAL A 317 9.93 -24.71 -7.59
N TYR A 318 8.95 -23.91 -7.18
CA TYR A 318 7.91 -23.37 -8.03
C TYR A 318 8.38 -22.02 -8.54
N SER A 319 8.20 -21.75 -9.83
CA SER A 319 8.65 -20.51 -10.45
C SER A 319 7.59 -19.96 -11.40
N GLY A 320 7.42 -18.64 -11.38
CA GLY A 320 6.49 -17.94 -12.24
C GLY A 320 7.02 -16.58 -12.68
N GLY A 321 6.43 -16.03 -13.73
CA GLY A 321 6.91 -14.76 -14.24
C GLY A 321 6.08 -14.21 -15.41
N ARG A 322 6.77 -13.44 -16.26
CA ARG A 322 6.16 -12.71 -17.36
C ARG A 322 5.68 -13.60 -18.51
N ASP A 323 6.23 -14.80 -18.63
CA ASP A 323 5.84 -15.79 -19.64
C ASP A 323 4.53 -16.53 -19.32
N LEU A 324 3.76 -16.07 -18.32
CA LEU A 324 2.43 -16.58 -17.92
C LEU A 324 2.44 -18.02 -17.37
N SER A 325 3.61 -18.62 -17.18
CA SER A 325 3.77 -20.03 -16.91
C SER A 325 4.19 -20.29 -15.47
N LEU A 326 3.59 -21.31 -14.86
CA LEU A 326 3.98 -21.84 -13.54
C LEU A 326 4.70 -23.16 -13.74
N TYR A 327 5.96 -23.21 -13.37
CA TYR A 327 6.79 -24.41 -13.42
C TYR A 327 7.11 -24.96 -12.04
N LEU A 328 7.25 -26.29 -11.97
CA LEU A 328 7.84 -27.02 -10.85
C LEU A 328 9.16 -27.64 -11.31
N THR A 329 10.24 -27.36 -10.60
CA THR A 329 11.58 -27.87 -10.91
C THR A 329 12.14 -28.63 -9.72
N ASP A 330 12.59 -29.88 -9.95
CA ASP A 330 13.39 -30.64 -9.00
C ASP A 330 14.85 -30.16 -9.08
N LEU A 331 15.39 -29.66 -7.98
CA LEU A 331 16.72 -29.08 -7.93
C LEU A 331 17.85 -30.13 -8.05
N ALA A 332 17.57 -31.36 -7.67
CA ALA A 332 18.56 -32.48 -7.73
C ALA A 332 18.60 -33.13 -9.11
N THR A 333 17.45 -33.54 -9.64
CA THR A 333 17.34 -34.20 -10.96
C THR A 333 17.40 -33.21 -12.11
N ARG A 334 17.09 -31.92 -11.85
CA ARG A 334 16.96 -30.84 -12.84
C ARG A 334 15.79 -31.01 -13.80
N GLU A 335 14.88 -31.91 -13.48
CA GLU A 335 13.63 -32.05 -14.22
C GLU A 335 12.70 -30.90 -13.92
N SER A 336 12.03 -30.40 -14.93
CA SER A 336 11.02 -29.34 -14.81
C SER A 336 9.72 -29.77 -15.45
N LEU A 337 8.63 -29.30 -14.89
CA LEU A 337 7.28 -29.63 -15.29
C LEU A 337 6.44 -28.34 -15.37
N LEU A 338 5.73 -28.14 -16.48
CA LEU A 338 4.77 -27.05 -16.63
C LEU A 338 3.49 -27.43 -15.89
N LEU A 339 3.18 -26.75 -14.78
CA LEU A 339 1.97 -27.00 -14.01
C LEU A 339 0.75 -26.39 -14.68
N CYS A 340 0.82 -25.10 -14.99
CA CYS A 340 -0.27 -24.39 -15.68
C CYS A 340 0.27 -23.19 -16.48
N THR A 341 -0.56 -22.70 -17.38
CA THR A 341 -0.36 -21.44 -18.10
C THR A 341 -1.56 -20.55 -17.83
N GLY A 342 -1.31 -19.33 -17.36
CA GLY A 342 -2.36 -18.34 -17.07
C GLY A 342 -2.59 -17.38 -18.23
N GLU A 343 -3.52 -16.46 -18.05
CA GLU A 343 -3.81 -15.36 -18.99
C GLU A 343 -2.98 -14.10 -18.67
N HIS A 344 -2.49 -14.00 -17.42
CA HIS A 344 -1.80 -12.82 -16.91
C HIS A 344 -0.43 -13.19 -16.30
N PRO A 345 0.57 -12.28 -16.38
CA PRO A 345 1.87 -12.48 -15.74
C PRO A 345 1.76 -12.76 -14.24
N ILE A 346 2.54 -13.75 -13.79
CA ILE A 346 2.56 -14.16 -12.38
C ILE A 346 3.47 -13.23 -11.58
N LEU A 347 2.92 -12.59 -10.55
CA LEU A 347 3.63 -11.65 -9.69
C LEU A 347 4.18 -12.31 -8.44
N GLN A 348 3.39 -13.16 -7.78
CA GLN A 348 3.78 -13.80 -6.52
C GLN A 348 3.16 -15.19 -6.40
N LEU A 349 3.87 -16.06 -5.68
CA LEU A 349 3.47 -17.42 -5.34
C LEU A 349 3.48 -17.61 -3.83
N ALA A 350 2.49 -18.33 -3.30
CA ALA A 350 2.47 -18.73 -1.90
C ALA A 350 2.02 -20.18 -1.77
N LEU A 351 2.85 -21.00 -1.12
CA LEU A 351 2.57 -22.42 -0.91
C LEU A 351 1.71 -22.61 0.34
N GLN A 352 0.63 -23.38 0.19
CA GLN A 352 -0.23 -23.83 1.29
C GLN A 352 -0.43 -25.33 1.18
N ASP A 353 0.29 -26.11 1.96
CA ASP A 353 0.25 -27.59 1.93
C ASP A 353 0.43 -28.15 0.52
N ASP A 354 -0.60 -28.79 -0.04
CA ASP A 354 -0.60 -29.37 -1.38
C ASP A 354 -1.22 -28.43 -2.44
N ASN A 355 -1.36 -27.14 -2.12
CA ASN A 355 -1.86 -26.11 -3.03
C ASN A 355 -0.86 -24.94 -3.16
N ILE A 356 -0.93 -24.26 -4.27
CA ILE A 356 -0.18 -23.03 -4.50
C ILE A 356 -1.15 -21.90 -4.92
N TRP A 357 -1.06 -20.79 -4.21
CA TRP A 357 -1.75 -19.57 -4.54
C TRP A 357 -0.91 -18.74 -5.50
N VAL A 358 -1.55 -18.23 -6.53
CA VAL A 358 -0.93 -17.49 -7.62
C VAL A 358 -1.60 -16.13 -7.73
N ALA A 359 -0.84 -15.08 -7.49
CA ALA A 359 -1.21 -13.70 -7.74
C ALA A 359 -0.66 -13.24 -9.09
N THR A 360 -1.46 -12.49 -9.83
CA THR A 360 -1.12 -12.03 -11.18
C THR A 360 -1.30 -10.53 -11.32
N THR A 361 -1.00 -10.02 -12.51
CA THR A 361 -1.27 -8.60 -12.82
C THR A 361 -2.76 -8.28 -12.91
N ASP A 362 -3.63 -9.29 -12.92
CA ASP A 362 -5.07 -9.14 -12.75
C ASP A 362 -5.45 -9.00 -11.27
N SER A 363 -6.66 -8.55 -11.00
CA SER A 363 -7.20 -8.39 -9.63
C SER A 363 -7.65 -9.69 -8.98
N SER A 364 -7.71 -10.81 -9.71
CA SER A 364 -8.07 -12.14 -9.21
C SER A 364 -6.87 -12.91 -8.65
N ILE A 365 -7.15 -13.90 -7.78
CA ILE A 365 -6.14 -14.78 -7.21
C ILE A 365 -6.57 -16.23 -7.47
N ASN A 366 -5.65 -17.04 -7.97
CA ASN A 366 -5.93 -18.41 -8.37
C ASN A 366 -5.25 -19.41 -7.43
N ARG A 367 -5.95 -20.49 -7.10
CA ARG A 367 -5.39 -21.64 -6.36
C ARG A 367 -5.22 -22.82 -7.31
N TRP A 368 -4.01 -23.38 -7.32
CA TRP A 368 -3.68 -24.55 -8.13
C TRP A 368 -3.18 -25.70 -7.27
N PRO A 369 -3.41 -26.97 -7.68
CA PRO A 369 -2.79 -28.10 -7.02
C PRO A 369 -1.27 -28.05 -7.21
N ALA A 370 -0.53 -28.28 -6.15
CA ALA A 370 0.92 -28.26 -6.17
C ALA A 370 1.54 -29.59 -5.68
N GLU A 371 0.76 -30.35 -4.86
CA GLU A 371 1.25 -31.53 -4.16
C GLU A 371 2.56 -31.24 -3.40
N GLY A 372 2.63 -30.10 -2.70
CA GLY A 372 3.82 -29.58 -2.05
C GLY A 372 4.46 -30.52 -1.03
N ARG A 373 3.68 -31.48 -0.48
CA ARG A 373 4.19 -32.54 0.40
C ARG A 373 4.79 -33.71 -0.37
N ASN A 374 4.36 -33.94 -1.61
CA ASN A 374 4.86 -35.04 -2.45
C ASN A 374 4.94 -34.65 -3.93
N PRO A 375 5.86 -33.72 -4.31
CA PRO A 375 5.98 -33.21 -5.68
C PRO A 375 6.29 -34.30 -6.71
N GLN A 376 6.90 -35.42 -6.32
CA GLN A 376 7.22 -36.54 -7.21
C GLN A 376 5.98 -37.15 -7.89
N LYS A 377 4.81 -37.10 -7.24
CA LYS A 377 3.57 -37.58 -7.86
C LYS A 377 3.16 -36.73 -9.06
N VAL A 378 3.47 -35.45 -9.05
CA VAL A 378 3.17 -34.52 -10.15
C VAL A 378 4.04 -34.85 -11.34
N PHE A 379 5.33 -35.13 -11.13
CA PHE A 379 6.24 -35.54 -12.21
C PHE A 379 5.82 -36.85 -12.90
N GLN A 380 5.16 -37.75 -12.17
CA GLN A 380 4.61 -38.97 -12.76
C GLN A 380 3.39 -38.75 -13.67
N ARG A 381 2.65 -37.65 -13.47
CA ARG A 381 1.45 -37.31 -14.25
C ARG A 381 1.72 -36.47 -15.48
N GLY A 382 2.80 -35.72 -15.49
CA GLY A 382 3.14 -34.76 -16.56
C GLY A 382 4.38 -35.15 -17.36
N GLY A 383 4.53 -34.57 -18.52
CA GLY A 383 5.77 -34.67 -19.31
C GLY A 383 6.85 -33.75 -18.73
N SER A 384 7.86 -34.34 -18.06
CA SER A 384 8.99 -33.56 -17.56
C SER A 384 10.04 -33.33 -18.63
N PHE A 385 10.84 -32.27 -18.49
CA PHE A 385 11.99 -31.99 -19.34
C PHE A 385 13.19 -31.55 -18.48
N LEU A 386 14.41 -31.78 -19.01
CA LEU A 386 15.63 -31.40 -18.32
C LEU A 386 15.90 -29.90 -18.46
N ALA A 387 15.92 -29.18 -17.32
CA ALA A 387 16.33 -27.78 -17.22
C ALA A 387 17.88 -27.71 -17.28
N GLY A 388 18.43 -27.73 -18.48
CA GLY A 388 19.90 -27.80 -18.70
C GLY A 388 20.59 -26.45 -18.79
N ASN A 389 21.93 -26.45 -18.66
CA ASN A 389 22.83 -25.30 -18.88
C ASN A 389 22.95 -24.94 -20.38
N LEU A 390 21.87 -24.72 -21.07
CA LEU A 390 21.95 -24.36 -22.48
C LEU A 390 22.22 -22.84 -22.61
N SER A 391 23.31 -22.52 -23.33
CA SER A 391 23.57 -21.15 -23.75
C SER A 391 22.37 -20.64 -24.57
N PHE A 392 22.03 -19.40 -24.40
CA PHE A 392 20.83 -18.73 -24.93
C PHE A 392 20.56 -18.95 -26.43
N SER A 393 21.60 -19.25 -27.21
CA SER A 393 21.51 -19.53 -28.65
C SER A 393 21.07 -20.94 -28.98
N ARG A 394 21.18 -21.91 -28.06
CA ARG A 394 20.86 -23.33 -28.29
C ARG A 394 19.49 -23.75 -27.72
N ALA A 395 18.94 -23.05 -26.74
CA ALA A 395 17.61 -23.36 -26.17
C ALA A 395 16.46 -23.30 -27.19
N LYS A 396 16.65 -22.54 -28.29
CA LYS A 396 15.69 -22.47 -29.40
C LYS A 396 15.79 -23.63 -30.42
N ILE A 397 16.83 -24.44 -30.41
CA ILE A 397 17.11 -25.38 -31.50
C ILE A 397 16.92 -26.87 -31.11
N SER A 398 16.88 -27.23 -29.82
CA SER A 398 16.86 -28.62 -29.39
C SER A 398 15.52 -29.20 -29.00
N LEU A 399 14.42 -28.49 -29.25
CA LEU A 399 13.06 -29.02 -29.07
C LEU A 399 12.33 -29.07 -30.39
N GLU A 400 12.80 -29.95 -31.29
CA GLU A 400 11.91 -30.47 -32.32
C GLU A 400 10.85 -31.33 -31.61
N GLY A 401 9.63 -30.79 -31.51
CA GLY A 401 8.46 -31.61 -31.54
C GLY A 401 7.34 -31.45 -30.53
N SER A 402 7.50 -30.83 -29.37
CA SER A 402 6.29 -30.54 -28.55
C SER A 402 6.51 -29.40 -27.56
N THR A 403 5.67 -28.38 -27.68
CA THR A 403 5.48 -27.40 -26.61
C THR A 403 5.07 -28.12 -25.32
N PRO A 404 5.67 -27.81 -24.15
CA PRO A 404 5.27 -28.45 -22.91
C PRO A 404 3.76 -28.28 -22.69
N VAL A 405 3.09 -29.40 -22.39
CA VAL A 405 1.64 -29.40 -22.13
C VAL A 405 1.45 -29.18 -20.63
N PRO A 406 0.62 -28.21 -20.21
CA PRO A 406 0.36 -27.99 -18.79
C PRO A 406 -0.38 -29.18 -18.15
N VAL A 407 0.01 -29.54 -16.94
CA VAL A 407 -0.63 -30.62 -16.15
C VAL A 407 -2.06 -30.26 -15.78
N TYR A 408 -2.27 -29.01 -15.38
CA TYR A 408 -3.57 -28.49 -14.98
C TYR A 408 -4.04 -27.43 -15.96
N LYS A 409 -5.32 -27.51 -16.35
CA LYS A 409 -5.93 -26.58 -17.31
C LYS A 409 -6.69 -25.45 -16.62
N GLU A 410 -7.24 -25.73 -15.44
CA GLU A 410 -8.07 -24.79 -14.69
C GLU A 410 -7.66 -24.77 -13.22
N PRO A 411 -7.77 -23.61 -12.53
CA PRO A 411 -7.52 -23.50 -11.11
C PRO A 411 -8.58 -24.23 -10.30
N THR A 412 -8.23 -24.73 -9.11
CA THR A 412 -9.18 -25.39 -8.19
C THR A 412 -10.10 -24.39 -7.48
N LEU A 413 -9.63 -23.16 -7.29
CA LEU A 413 -10.40 -22.07 -6.70
C LEU A 413 -9.93 -20.74 -7.30
N VAL A 414 -10.88 -19.83 -7.52
CA VAL A 414 -10.61 -18.45 -7.93
C VAL A 414 -11.22 -17.49 -6.91
N ILE A 415 -10.42 -16.62 -6.33
CA ILE A 415 -10.90 -15.46 -5.60
C ILE A 415 -11.07 -14.34 -6.62
N PRO A 416 -12.31 -13.94 -6.96
CA PRO A 416 -12.53 -12.97 -8.00
C PRO A 416 -12.15 -11.55 -7.56
N GLY A 417 -11.53 -10.77 -8.44
CA GLY A 417 -11.37 -9.34 -8.30
C GLY A 417 -12.50 -8.55 -8.93
N THR A 418 -12.44 -7.23 -8.83
CA THR A 418 -13.24 -6.29 -9.60
C THR A 418 -12.43 -5.73 -10.77
N PRO A 419 -13.05 -5.41 -11.91
CA PRO A 419 -12.31 -4.82 -13.03
C PRO A 419 -11.79 -3.44 -12.66
N GLY A 420 -10.49 -3.23 -12.84
CA GLY A 420 -9.83 -1.94 -12.58
C GLY A 420 -10.07 -0.94 -13.72
N ILE A 421 -10.16 0.35 -13.40
CA ILE A 421 -10.26 1.42 -14.37
C ILE A 421 -8.91 1.62 -15.07
N VAL A 422 -8.90 1.55 -16.41
CA VAL A 422 -7.67 1.66 -17.23
C VAL A 422 -7.63 2.90 -18.10
N GLN A 423 -8.78 3.52 -18.36
CA GLN A 423 -8.88 4.74 -19.14
C GLN A 423 -9.91 5.68 -18.53
N HIS A 424 -9.62 6.97 -18.55
CA HIS A 424 -10.56 7.99 -18.09
C HIS A 424 -10.46 9.26 -18.96
N GLU A 425 -11.55 10.02 -18.98
CA GLU A 425 -11.62 11.35 -19.60
C GLU A 425 -12.49 12.27 -18.75
N ILE A 426 -12.00 13.45 -18.43
CA ILE A 426 -12.78 14.48 -17.75
C ILE A 426 -13.60 15.22 -18.79
N LEU A 427 -14.93 15.13 -18.73
CA LEU A 427 -15.80 15.82 -19.66
C LEU A 427 -15.69 17.34 -19.51
N ASN A 428 -16.05 18.08 -20.56
CA ASN A 428 -15.92 19.54 -20.61
C ASN A 428 -16.84 20.28 -19.63
N ASN A 429 -17.91 19.65 -19.14
CA ASN A 429 -18.73 20.16 -18.04
C ASN A 429 -18.02 20.15 -16.66
N ARG A 430 -16.80 19.56 -16.57
CA ARG A 430 -15.96 19.51 -15.36
C ARG A 430 -16.68 19.00 -14.09
N ARG A 431 -17.72 18.20 -14.28
CA ARG A 431 -18.47 17.48 -13.23
C ARG A 431 -18.42 16.00 -13.45
N ASN A 432 -18.39 15.59 -14.70
CA ASN A 432 -18.48 14.20 -15.08
C ASN A 432 -17.14 13.67 -15.59
N VAL A 433 -16.87 12.41 -15.26
CA VAL A 433 -15.70 11.67 -15.72
C VAL A 433 -16.20 10.39 -16.38
N LEU A 434 -15.79 10.18 -17.62
CA LEU A 434 -16.03 8.94 -18.35
C LEU A 434 -14.88 7.99 -18.05
N THR A 435 -15.17 6.73 -17.72
CA THR A 435 -14.16 5.71 -17.43
C THR A 435 -14.40 4.45 -18.24
N LYS A 436 -13.31 3.70 -18.50
CA LYS A 436 -13.35 2.36 -19.07
C LYS A 436 -12.53 1.42 -18.21
N ASP A 437 -13.09 0.27 -17.89
CA ASP A 437 -12.43 -0.75 -17.09
C ASP A 437 -11.72 -1.84 -17.91
N THR A 438 -11.02 -2.75 -17.26
CA THR A 438 -10.27 -3.87 -17.87
C THR A 438 -11.17 -4.82 -18.68
N PHE A 439 -12.48 -4.89 -18.36
CA PHE A 439 -13.44 -5.71 -19.11
C PHE A 439 -14.08 -4.96 -20.29
N GLY A 440 -13.71 -3.68 -20.47
CA GLY A 440 -14.20 -2.82 -21.53
C GLY A 440 -15.54 -2.15 -21.24
N SER A 441 -16.04 -2.20 -20.01
CA SER A 441 -17.26 -1.50 -19.61
C SER A 441 -16.98 -0.01 -19.44
N VAL A 442 -17.86 0.82 -20.00
CA VAL A 442 -17.78 2.28 -19.98
C VAL A 442 -18.81 2.82 -18.99
N LYS A 443 -18.36 3.64 -18.01
CA LYS A 443 -19.22 4.23 -16.97
C LYS A 443 -19.04 5.74 -16.93
N LEU A 444 -20.14 6.44 -16.67
CA LEU A 444 -20.17 7.88 -16.43
C LEU A 444 -20.31 8.17 -14.94
N TRP A 445 -19.38 8.93 -14.41
CA TRP A 445 -19.34 9.31 -12.99
C TRP A 445 -19.66 10.77 -12.79
N GLU A 446 -20.43 11.10 -11.76
CA GLU A 446 -20.52 12.45 -11.20
C GLU A 446 -19.62 12.56 -9.99
N ILE A 447 -18.53 13.30 -10.11
CA ILE A 447 -17.48 13.35 -9.07
C ILE A 447 -17.86 14.16 -7.83
N SER A 448 -18.75 15.16 -7.99
CA SER A 448 -19.22 16.01 -6.88
C SER A 448 -20.10 15.27 -5.87
N ARG A 449 -20.64 14.11 -6.26
CA ARG A 449 -21.43 13.20 -5.41
C ARG A 449 -20.78 11.83 -5.24
N GLY A 450 -19.78 11.52 -6.06
CA GLY A 450 -19.09 10.24 -6.05
C GLY A 450 -19.96 9.06 -6.48
N ILE A 451 -20.86 9.27 -7.44
CA ILE A 451 -21.80 8.25 -7.93
C ILE A 451 -21.59 7.94 -9.41
N VAL A 452 -21.91 6.71 -9.79
CA VAL A 452 -22.05 6.32 -11.20
C VAL A 452 -23.43 6.78 -11.68
N ILE A 453 -23.47 7.69 -12.65
CA ILE A 453 -24.72 8.16 -13.29
C ILE A 453 -25.27 7.08 -14.18
N GLU A 454 -24.41 6.50 -15.03
CA GLU A 454 -24.83 5.52 -16.02
C GLU A 454 -23.69 4.54 -16.35
N ASN A 455 -24.07 3.29 -16.57
CA ASN A 455 -23.19 2.23 -17.05
C ASN A 455 -23.63 1.82 -18.45
N TYR A 456 -22.83 2.20 -19.44
CA TYR A 456 -23.10 1.94 -20.84
C TYR A 456 -22.70 0.53 -21.30
N GLY A 457 -22.03 -0.25 -20.41
CA GLY A 457 -21.50 -1.55 -20.78
C GLY A 457 -20.34 -1.47 -21.79
N LYS A 458 -20.20 -2.48 -22.63
CA LYS A 458 -19.11 -2.57 -23.62
C LYS A 458 -19.45 -1.77 -24.87
N VAL A 459 -19.16 -0.47 -24.84
CA VAL A 459 -19.35 0.47 -25.95
C VAL A 459 -18.01 1.11 -26.35
N SER A 460 -18.00 1.77 -27.53
CA SER A 460 -16.84 2.56 -27.93
C SER A 460 -16.66 3.76 -26.99
N PHE A 461 -15.48 3.86 -26.38
CA PHE A 461 -15.17 4.94 -25.45
C PHE A 461 -15.15 6.31 -26.15
N GLU A 462 -14.56 6.38 -27.35
CA GLU A 462 -14.42 7.62 -28.10
C GLU A 462 -15.78 8.11 -28.64
N GLU A 463 -16.63 7.21 -29.17
CA GLU A 463 -17.98 7.58 -29.61
C GLU A 463 -18.82 8.11 -28.46
N LYS A 464 -18.72 7.46 -27.28
CA LYS A 464 -19.47 7.91 -26.10
C LYS A 464 -18.98 9.23 -25.55
N LYS A 465 -17.66 9.49 -25.61
CA LYS A 465 -17.07 10.78 -25.28
C LYS A 465 -17.60 11.91 -26.17
N GLU A 466 -17.70 11.66 -27.48
CA GLU A 466 -18.25 12.64 -28.46
C GLU A 466 -19.75 12.89 -28.23
N GLU A 467 -20.53 11.85 -27.96
CA GLU A 467 -21.97 11.94 -27.67
C GLU A 467 -22.25 12.79 -26.41
N LEU A 468 -21.39 12.64 -25.35
CA LEU A 468 -21.55 13.34 -24.10
C LEU A 468 -20.91 14.75 -24.07
N PHE A 469 -20.48 15.24 -25.22
CA PHE A 469 -19.91 16.58 -25.31
C PHE A 469 -20.96 17.67 -25.09
N GLU A 470 -20.70 18.56 -24.15
CA GLU A 470 -21.55 19.71 -23.84
C GLU A 470 -20.83 21.03 -24.20
N MET A 471 -21.55 22.02 -24.73
CA MET A 471 -21.01 23.35 -25.07
C MET A 471 -20.92 24.23 -23.83
N VAL A 472 -20.18 23.76 -22.80
CA VAL A 472 -19.99 24.47 -21.53
C VAL A 472 -18.50 24.65 -21.25
N SER A 473 -18.10 25.80 -20.72
CA SER A 473 -16.71 26.08 -20.31
C SER A 473 -16.63 26.37 -18.82
N ILE A 474 -16.23 25.35 -18.04
CA ILE A 474 -15.98 25.47 -16.60
C ILE A 474 -14.50 25.36 -16.35
N PRO A 475 -13.91 26.22 -15.50
CA PRO A 475 -12.50 26.10 -15.10
C PRO A 475 -12.18 24.72 -14.53
N ALA A 476 -10.95 24.22 -14.80
CA ALA A 476 -10.48 22.99 -14.20
C ALA A 476 -10.29 23.18 -12.70
N TRP A 477 -10.98 22.38 -11.89
CA TRP A 477 -10.94 22.48 -10.42
C TRP A 477 -10.47 21.20 -9.73
N PHE A 478 -10.30 20.11 -10.46
CA PHE A 478 -9.76 18.85 -9.99
C PHE A 478 -8.91 18.19 -11.08
N THR A 479 -8.11 17.23 -10.69
CA THR A 479 -7.42 16.29 -11.59
C THR A 479 -7.79 14.86 -11.21
N VAL A 480 -7.60 13.93 -12.13
CA VAL A 480 -8.00 12.53 -11.99
C VAL A 480 -6.83 11.62 -12.25
N ASP A 481 -6.79 10.53 -11.51
CA ASP A 481 -5.86 9.45 -11.76
C ASP A 481 -6.55 8.10 -11.50
N THR A 482 -6.08 7.05 -12.17
CA THR A 482 -6.62 5.68 -12.08
C THR A 482 -5.57 4.66 -11.66
N ARG A 483 -4.47 5.13 -11.10
CA ARG A 483 -3.31 4.32 -10.72
C ARG A 483 -3.65 3.20 -9.74
N LEU A 484 -4.64 3.42 -8.88
CA LEU A 484 -5.12 2.43 -7.91
C LEU A 484 -6.19 1.47 -8.46
N GLY A 485 -6.44 1.49 -9.78
CA GLY A 485 -7.55 0.72 -10.37
C GLY A 485 -8.93 1.30 -10.09
N SER A 486 -9.01 2.35 -9.27
CA SER A 486 -10.21 3.11 -8.92
C SER A 486 -10.08 4.56 -9.36
N LEU A 487 -11.17 5.32 -9.35
CA LEU A 487 -11.17 6.73 -9.73
C LEU A 487 -10.70 7.59 -8.56
N SER A 488 -9.49 8.16 -8.65
CA SER A 488 -8.91 9.06 -7.65
C SER A 488 -9.05 10.51 -8.10
N ILE A 489 -9.68 11.34 -7.27
CA ILE A 489 -9.94 12.76 -7.54
C ILE A 489 -9.03 13.61 -6.66
N HIS A 490 -8.21 14.45 -7.25
CA HIS A 490 -7.26 15.31 -6.55
C HIS A 490 -7.73 16.75 -6.51
N LEU A 491 -7.74 17.32 -5.31
CA LEU A 491 -8.04 18.71 -5.05
C LEU A 491 -6.76 19.44 -4.59
N ASP A 492 -6.29 20.34 -5.42
CA ASP A 492 -5.12 21.19 -5.15
C ASP A 492 -5.58 22.64 -4.95
N THR A 493 -5.19 23.25 -3.83
CA THR A 493 -5.49 24.66 -3.55
C THR A 493 -4.44 25.60 -4.19
N PRO A 494 -4.81 26.78 -4.66
CA PRO A 494 -6.16 27.40 -4.68
C PRO A 494 -7.00 26.99 -5.88
N GLN A 495 -6.49 26.19 -6.80
CA GLN A 495 -7.14 25.87 -8.08
C GLN A 495 -8.47 25.15 -7.93
N CYS A 496 -8.63 24.29 -6.93
CA CYS A 496 -9.88 23.57 -6.72
C CYS A 496 -11.09 24.50 -6.49
N PHE A 497 -10.88 25.71 -6.01
CA PHE A 497 -11.95 26.70 -5.77
C PHE A 497 -12.23 27.63 -6.97
N SER A 498 -11.69 27.32 -8.17
CA SER A 498 -11.87 28.16 -9.36
C SER A 498 -13.24 28.00 -10.05
N ALA A 499 -13.92 26.87 -9.85
CA ALA A 499 -15.16 26.53 -10.54
C ALA A 499 -16.39 26.93 -9.73
N GLU A 500 -17.25 27.74 -10.33
CA GLU A 500 -18.55 28.17 -9.81
C GLU A 500 -19.64 27.91 -10.84
N MET A 501 -20.81 27.47 -10.40
CA MET A 501 -22.00 27.27 -11.21
C MET A 501 -23.22 27.92 -10.53
N TYR A 502 -24.24 28.24 -11.31
CA TYR A 502 -25.51 28.73 -10.76
C TYR A 502 -26.26 27.61 -10.05
N SER A 503 -26.99 27.96 -9.01
CA SER A 503 -27.80 27.01 -8.21
C SER A 503 -28.85 26.29 -9.08
N THR A 504 -29.40 26.96 -10.08
CA THR A 504 -30.31 26.40 -11.09
C THR A 504 -29.68 25.26 -11.90
N ASP A 505 -28.44 25.42 -12.35
CA ASP A 505 -27.72 24.41 -13.14
C ASP A 505 -27.36 23.16 -12.31
N LEU A 506 -27.38 23.30 -11.00
CA LEU A 506 -27.09 22.24 -10.02
C LEU A 506 -28.36 21.62 -9.43
N ASN A 507 -29.55 22.11 -9.81
CA ASN A 507 -30.85 21.71 -9.25
C ASN A 507 -30.89 21.78 -7.70
N ILE A 508 -30.26 22.81 -7.09
CA ILE A 508 -30.25 23.01 -5.66
C ILE A 508 -31.53 23.70 -5.21
N VAL A 509 -32.41 22.95 -4.55
CA VAL A 509 -33.69 23.47 -4.04
C VAL A 509 -33.42 24.39 -2.86
N GLY A 510 -34.10 25.56 -2.82
CA GLY A 510 -34.07 26.49 -1.68
C GLY A 510 -32.99 27.57 -1.75
N LYS A 511 -32.20 27.66 -2.80
CA LYS A 511 -31.31 28.80 -3.07
C LYS A 511 -31.90 29.71 -4.17
N PRO A 512 -31.60 31.04 -4.13
CA PRO A 512 -31.93 31.92 -5.25
C PRO A 512 -31.34 31.44 -6.56
N GLU A 513 -32.05 31.65 -7.66
CA GLU A 513 -31.64 31.17 -9.00
C GLU A 513 -30.30 31.76 -9.47
N ASP A 514 -30.01 32.99 -9.07
CA ASP A 514 -28.81 33.74 -9.40
C ASP A 514 -27.62 33.47 -8.46
N ASP A 515 -27.78 32.60 -7.44
CA ASP A 515 -26.72 32.31 -6.48
C ASP A 515 -25.63 31.41 -7.11
N LYS A 516 -24.38 31.86 -7.02
CA LYS A 516 -23.22 31.09 -7.50
C LYS A 516 -22.70 30.17 -6.42
N VAL A 517 -22.62 28.92 -6.75
CA VAL A 517 -22.17 27.83 -5.90
C VAL A 517 -20.78 27.39 -6.30
N ASN A 518 -19.83 27.38 -5.35
CA ASN A 518 -18.49 26.87 -5.57
C ASN A 518 -18.49 25.35 -5.50
N LEU A 519 -18.10 24.68 -6.59
CA LEU A 519 -18.19 23.22 -6.70
C LEU A 519 -17.32 22.49 -5.67
N ALA A 520 -16.08 22.90 -5.49
CA ALA A 520 -15.20 22.25 -4.52
C ALA A 520 -15.69 22.40 -3.07
N ARG A 521 -16.20 23.58 -2.72
CA ARG A 521 -16.73 23.84 -1.37
C ARG A 521 -17.88 22.89 -1.04
N GLU A 522 -18.86 22.79 -1.93
CA GLU A 522 -20.02 21.93 -1.66
C GLU A 522 -19.65 20.45 -1.73
N THR A 523 -18.73 20.05 -2.63
CA THR A 523 -18.17 18.70 -2.66
C THR A 523 -17.47 18.34 -1.35
N LEU A 524 -16.63 19.22 -0.81
CA LEU A 524 -15.95 19.00 0.48
C LEU A 524 -16.92 18.90 1.65
N LYS A 525 -17.98 19.74 1.67
CA LYS A 525 -19.04 19.66 2.68
C LYS A 525 -19.78 18.33 2.63
N GLY A 526 -20.11 17.84 1.42
CA GLY A 526 -20.76 16.56 1.23
C GLY A 526 -19.84 15.40 1.62
N LEU A 527 -18.57 15.43 1.19
CA LEU A 527 -17.57 14.42 1.50
C LEU A 527 -17.32 14.27 3.01
N LEU A 528 -17.31 15.40 3.75
CA LEU A 528 -17.08 15.44 5.19
C LEU A 528 -18.35 15.51 6.02
N ALA A 529 -19.54 15.37 5.42
CA ALA A 529 -20.82 15.51 6.13
C ALA A 529 -20.94 14.59 7.34
N HIS A 530 -20.53 13.32 7.18
CA HIS A 530 -20.55 12.33 8.25
C HIS A 530 -19.59 12.68 9.41
N TRP A 531 -18.39 13.11 9.10
CA TRP A 531 -17.41 13.59 10.08
C TRP A 531 -17.92 14.85 10.82
N LEU A 532 -18.52 15.82 10.09
CA LEU A 532 -19.12 17.02 10.69
C LEU A 532 -20.25 16.67 11.66
N ALA A 533 -21.09 15.70 11.34
CA ALA A 533 -22.18 15.24 12.21
C ALA A 533 -21.61 14.63 13.50
N LYS A 534 -20.63 13.73 13.41
CA LYS A 534 -19.94 13.16 14.59
C LYS A 534 -19.29 14.24 15.46
N ARG A 535 -18.64 15.23 14.82
CA ARG A 535 -18.00 16.35 15.51
C ARG A 535 -19.02 17.19 16.29
N LYS A 536 -20.16 17.54 15.67
CA LYS A 536 -21.24 18.30 16.33
C LYS A 536 -21.83 17.55 17.52
N GLN A 537 -22.05 16.25 17.43
CA GLN A 537 -22.54 15.44 18.54
C GLN A 537 -21.62 15.50 19.75
N ARG A 538 -20.30 15.34 19.57
CA ARG A 538 -19.33 15.39 20.68
C ARG A 538 -19.28 16.77 21.37
N PHE A 539 -19.27 17.84 20.61
CA PHE A 539 -19.29 19.20 21.20
C PHE A 539 -20.63 19.55 21.87
N GLY A 540 -21.76 19.05 21.38
CA GLY A 540 -23.07 19.17 22.01
C GLY A 540 -23.13 18.48 23.37
N PHE A 541 -22.53 17.32 23.53
CA PHE A 541 -22.43 16.62 24.83
C PHE A 541 -21.53 17.34 25.83
N GLN A 542 -20.43 17.96 25.41
CA GLN A 542 -19.56 18.73 26.30
C GLN A 542 -20.20 20.03 26.81
N ALA A 543 -21.02 20.69 26.00
CA ALA A 543 -21.78 21.88 26.43
C ALA A 543 -22.87 21.54 27.46
N SER A 544 -23.46 20.34 27.39
CA SER A 544 -24.47 19.88 28.37
C SER A 544 -23.86 19.37 29.68
N ALA A 545 -22.58 18.98 29.68
CA ALA A 545 -21.90 18.46 30.88
C ALA A 545 -21.33 19.56 31.78
N ASN A 546 -21.23 20.81 31.31
CA ASN A 546 -20.70 21.95 32.07
C ASN A 546 -21.79 22.92 32.61
N GLY A 547 -23.06 22.55 32.51
CA GLY A 547 -24.19 23.32 33.03
C GLY A 547 -24.92 22.58 34.15
N ASP A 548 -24.83 23.13 35.37
CA ASP A 548 -25.62 22.88 36.57
C ASP A 548 -25.44 21.59 37.37
N VAL A 549 -24.62 21.75 38.42
CA VAL A 549 -24.78 21.02 39.68
C VAL A 549 -25.83 21.76 40.55
N SER A 550 -27.08 21.33 40.50
CA SER A 550 -27.99 21.47 41.67
C SER A 550 -29.22 20.55 41.55
N SER A 551 -29.43 19.82 42.64
CA SER A 551 -30.61 19.13 43.14
C SER A 551 -31.07 17.83 42.45
N GLY A 552 -30.98 16.77 43.25
CA GLY A 552 -31.36 15.42 42.99
C GLY A 552 -32.83 15.15 42.72
N LYS A 553 -33.06 14.04 42.07
CA LYS A 553 -34.06 13.00 42.41
C LYS A 553 -33.90 11.79 41.50
N ASP A 554 -33.98 10.64 42.13
CA ASP A 554 -33.99 9.29 41.58
C ASP A 554 -34.84 9.12 40.33
N ILE A 555 -34.31 8.47 39.30
CA ILE A 555 -35.08 7.62 38.38
C ILE A 555 -34.21 6.47 37.85
N SER A 556 -34.70 5.29 38.11
CA SER A 556 -34.38 3.93 37.77
C SER A 556 -33.78 3.65 36.39
N HIS A 557 -32.91 2.62 36.41
CA HIS A 557 -32.41 1.81 35.29
C HIS A 557 -33.39 1.68 34.11
N ARG A 558 -32.92 2.08 32.93
CA ARG A 558 -33.37 1.55 31.64
C ARG A 558 -32.18 1.30 30.72
N SER A 559 -32.09 0.06 30.31
CA SER A 559 -31.13 -0.49 29.35
C SER A 559 -31.13 0.31 28.03
N LEU A 560 -29.94 0.74 27.60
CA LEU A 560 -29.72 1.35 26.28
C LEU A 560 -29.69 0.22 25.22
N THR A 561 -30.84 0.01 24.60
CA THR A 561 -30.94 -0.70 23.33
C THR A 561 -30.61 0.29 22.21
N HIS A 562 -29.86 -0.20 21.22
CA HIS A 562 -29.52 0.46 19.96
C HIS A 562 -30.69 1.28 19.40
N SER A 563 -30.58 2.58 19.38
CA SER A 563 -31.48 3.45 18.61
C SER A 563 -31.00 3.52 17.17
N ARG A 564 -31.57 2.62 16.36
CA ARG A 564 -31.72 2.78 14.92
C ARG A 564 -32.40 4.12 14.70
N ILE A 565 -31.80 5.02 13.92
CA ILE A 565 -32.50 6.20 13.42
C ILE A 565 -33.55 5.69 12.46
N GLU A 566 -34.79 5.55 12.97
CA GLU A 566 -35.97 5.36 12.14
C GLU A 566 -36.26 6.70 11.47
N VAL A 567 -35.94 6.80 10.20
CA VAL A 567 -36.52 7.82 9.32
C VAL A 567 -37.95 7.40 9.08
N ASP A 568 -38.91 8.25 9.52
CA ASP A 568 -40.34 8.06 9.33
C ASP A 568 -40.67 7.93 7.83
N PHE A 569 -40.96 6.71 7.39
CA PHE A 569 -41.42 6.40 6.05
C PHE A 569 -42.95 6.53 5.95
N ASN A 570 -43.49 7.71 6.10
CA ASN A 570 -44.88 8.00 5.76
C ASN A 570 -45.03 9.42 5.18
N ALA A 571 -44.58 9.56 3.94
CA ALA A 571 -45.10 10.57 3.02
C ALA A 571 -45.04 9.99 1.62
N GLU A 572 -46.19 9.67 1.09
CA GLU A 572 -46.38 9.37 -0.32
C GLU A 572 -45.94 10.57 -1.16
N ASN A 573 -45.05 10.32 -2.16
CA ASN A 573 -44.64 11.28 -3.20
C ASN A 573 -43.74 12.44 -2.83
N ASP A 574 -42.58 12.21 -2.19
CA ASP A 574 -41.44 13.09 -2.39
C ASP A 574 -40.26 12.24 -2.89
N ALA A 575 -39.80 12.52 -4.11
CA ALA A 575 -38.53 12.03 -4.62
C ALA A 575 -37.48 12.33 -3.52
N MET A 576 -36.75 11.32 -3.05
CA MET A 576 -35.67 11.49 -2.07
C MET A 576 -34.71 12.57 -2.59
N VAL A 577 -34.89 13.79 -2.11
CA VAL A 577 -33.98 14.91 -2.38
C VAL A 577 -32.79 14.70 -1.44
N TYR A 578 -31.82 13.89 -1.87
CA TYR A 578 -30.51 13.90 -1.23
C TYR A 578 -29.94 15.33 -1.26
N PRO A 579 -29.29 15.81 -0.19
CA PRO A 579 -28.54 17.05 -0.26
C PRO A 579 -27.65 17.03 -1.49
N PRO A 580 -27.56 18.09 -2.27
CA PRO A 580 -27.05 18.04 -3.66
C PRO A 580 -25.63 17.53 -3.82
N PHE A 581 -24.88 17.32 -2.73
CA PHE A 581 -23.49 16.86 -2.74
C PHE A 581 -23.19 15.80 -1.68
N GLU A 582 -24.18 15.05 -1.20
CA GLU A 582 -23.96 13.99 -0.22
C GLU A 582 -23.39 12.72 -0.86
N PHE A 583 -22.31 12.20 -0.27
CA PHE A 583 -21.67 10.97 -0.72
C PHE A 583 -22.33 9.74 -0.09
N SER A 584 -22.39 8.64 -0.86
CA SER A 584 -22.95 7.38 -0.37
C SER A 584 -22.16 6.81 0.79
N THR A 585 -22.87 6.29 1.79
CA THR A 585 -22.30 5.51 2.91
C THR A 585 -22.30 4.01 2.64
N VAL A 586 -22.93 3.56 1.55
CA VAL A 586 -22.95 2.14 1.15
C VAL A 586 -21.61 1.76 0.49
N PHE A 587 -21.13 2.62 -0.42
CA PHE A 587 -19.79 2.54 -1.01
C PHE A 587 -19.00 3.81 -0.67
N PRO A 588 -18.57 3.95 0.59
CA PRO A 588 -17.97 5.19 1.04
C PRO A 588 -16.62 5.41 0.33
N PRO A 589 -16.35 6.63 -0.16
CA PRO A 589 -15.05 6.97 -0.67
C PRO A 589 -14.01 6.99 0.45
N SER A 590 -12.74 6.78 0.08
CA SER A 590 -11.61 6.94 0.97
C SER A 590 -10.96 8.30 0.76
N ILE A 591 -10.59 8.99 1.82
CA ILE A 591 -9.81 10.22 1.78
C ILE A 591 -8.33 9.88 1.92
N ILE A 592 -7.50 10.52 1.11
CA ILE A 592 -6.04 10.46 1.15
C ILE A 592 -5.50 11.87 1.34
N THR A 593 -4.63 12.05 2.32
CA THR A 593 -3.92 13.31 2.58
C THR A 593 -2.59 13.05 3.30
N GLU A 594 -1.78 14.08 3.49
CA GLU A 594 -0.59 14.03 4.34
C GLU A 594 -1.00 14.29 5.79
N GLY A 595 -0.88 13.29 6.67
CA GLY A 595 -1.20 13.42 8.09
C GLY A 595 -0.34 14.45 8.83
N SER A 596 -0.75 14.80 10.04
CA SER A 596 -0.08 15.77 10.93
C SER A 596 1.35 15.37 11.27
N HIS A 597 1.64 14.07 11.31
CA HIS A 597 2.97 13.51 11.56
C HIS A 597 3.83 13.39 10.29
N GLY A 598 3.42 14.04 9.19
CA GLY A 598 4.21 14.18 7.97
C GLY A 598 4.32 12.90 7.15
N GLY A 599 3.21 12.20 6.94
CA GLY A 599 3.20 11.02 6.09
C GLY A 599 1.83 10.72 5.49
N PRO A 600 1.78 9.85 4.46
CA PRO A 600 0.55 9.51 3.77
C PRO A 600 -0.46 8.86 4.73
N TRP A 601 -1.70 9.24 4.57
CA TRP A 601 -2.83 8.84 5.42
C TRP A 601 -4.05 8.57 4.54
N ARG A 602 -4.71 7.43 4.75
CA ARG A 602 -5.92 7.02 4.04
C ARG A 602 -6.93 6.43 5.01
N LYS A 603 -8.19 6.90 4.95
CA LYS A 603 -9.33 6.35 5.68
C LYS A 603 -10.62 6.54 4.88
N LYS A 604 -11.60 5.66 5.08
CA LYS A 604 -12.96 5.83 4.58
C LYS A 604 -13.64 6.99 5.29
N ILE A 605 -14.54 7.70 4.61
CA ILE A 605 -15.29 8.82 5.21
C ILE A 605 -16.15 8.38 6.40
N THR A 606 -16.58 7.12 6.45
CA THR A 606 -17.35 6.51 7.55
C THR A 606 -16.51 6.26 8.80
N ASP A 607 -15.21 6.03 8.63
CA ASP A 607 -14.28 5.65 9.70
C ASP A 607 -13.58 6.87 10.34
N LEU A 608 -13.91 8.07 9.86
CA LEU A 608 -13.35 9.31 10.39
C LEU A 608 -13.84 9.57 11.82
N ASP A 609 -12.90 9.90 12.71
CA ASP A 609 -13.19 10.37 14.06
C ASP A 609 -13.33 11.90 14.10
N GLY A 610 -14.31 12.40 14.83
CA GLY A 610 -14.67 13.83 14.85
C GLY A 610 -13.58 14.77 15.37
N THR A 611 -12.64 14.29 16.18
CA THR A 611 -11.61 15.11 16.83
C THR A 611 -10.18 14.65 16.57
N GLU A 612 -9.95 13.34 16.49
CA GLU A 612 -8.60 12.80 16.30
C GLU A 612 -8.07 13.06 14.90
N ASP A 613 -8.92 12.90 13.88
CA ASP A 613 -8.53 13.07 12.49
C ASP A 613 -8.52 14.54 12.03
N GLU A 614 -9.06 15.49 12.83
CA GLU A 614 -9.09 16.92 12.49
C GLU A 614 -7.69 17.47 12.17
N LYS A 615 -6.68 17.10 12.95
CA LYS A 615 -5.29 17.52 12.76
C LYS A 615 -4.62 16.99 11.49
N ASP A 616 -5.18 15.94 10.88
CA ASP A 616 -4.63 15.30 9.70
C ASP A 616 -5.14 15.93 8.40
N PHE A 617 -6.26 16.65 8.45
CA PHE A 617 -6.77 17.38 7.29
C PHE A 617 -5.93 18.61 6.95
N PRO A 618 -5.84 18.99 5.65
CA PRO A 618 -5.26 20.26 5.25
C PRO A 618 -6.01 21.44 5.87
N PHE A 619 -5.28 22.47 6.35
CA PHE A 619 -5.90 23.63 6.98
C PHE A 619 -6.94 24.30 6.08
N TRP A 620 -6.64 24.45 4.78
CA TRP A 620 -7.58 25.07 3.82
C TRP A 620 -8.90 24.31 3.68
N CYS A 621 -8.84 22.97 3.82
CA CYS A 621 -10.03 22.12 3.79
C CYS A 621 -10.91 22.38 5.03
N LEU A 622 -10.30 22.38 6.23
CA LEU A 622 -10.99 22.68 7.48
C LEU A 622 -11.58 24.08 7.49
N ASP A 623 -10.83 25.09 7.05
CA ASP A 623 -11.29 26.48 6.99
C ASP A 623 -12.47 26.64 6.02
N CYS A 624 -12.44 25.94 4.89
CA CYS A 624 -13.54 25.88 3.93
C CYS A 624 -14.81 25.26 4.53
N VAL A 625 -14.66 24.09 5.20
CA VAL A 625 -15.81 23.30 5.65
C VAL A 625 -16.39 23.82 6.98
N LEU A 626 -15.54 24.22 7.94
CA LEU A 626 -15.96 24.69 9.26
C LEU A 626 -16.33 26.19 9.28
N ASN A 627 -15.51 27.01 8.62
CA ASN A 627 -15.62 28.46 8.66
C ASN A 627 -16.25 29.06 7.40
N ASN A 628 -16.55 28.24 6.39
CA ASN A 628 -17.06 28.65 5.09
C ASN A 628 -16.18 29.68 4.37
N ARG A 629 -14.85 29.66 4.65
CA ARG A 629 -13.86 30.55 4.07
C ARG A 629 -13.15 29.87 2.89
N LEU A 630 -13.00 30.61 1.80
CA LEU A 630 -12.20 30.17 0.66
C LEU A 630 -10.81 30.82 0.71
N PRO A 631 -9.74 30.13 0.27
CA PRO A 631 -8.44 30.74 0.14
C PRO A 631 -8.48 31.97 -0.77
N PRO A 632 -7.66 32.99 -0.55
CA PRO A 632 -7.61 34.17 -1.41
C PRO A 632 -7.25 33.73 -2.83
N ARG A 633 -8.02 34.22 -3.81
CA ARG A 633 -7.69 34.02 -5.23
C ARG A 633 -6.35 34.69 -5.51
N GLU A 634 -5.35 33.96 -5.99
CA GLU A 634 -4.13 34.57 -6.50
C GLU A 634 -4.51 35.47 -7.67
N ASN A 635 -4.29 36.79 -7.50
CA ASN A 635 -4.41 37.75 -8.58
C ASN A 635 -3.32 37.41 -9.63
N THR A 636 -3.67 36.66 -10.64
CA THR A 636 -2.89 36.53 -11.86
C THR A 636 -2.83 37.93 -12.50
N LYS A 637 -1.80 38.70 -12.18
CA LYS A 637 -1.44 39.88 -12.94
C LYS A 637 -1.04 39.38 -14.32
N TRP A 638 -1.99 39.41 -15.25
CA TRP A 638 -1.69 39.32 -16.65
C TRP A 638 -0.79 40.53 -16.99
N LEU A 639 0.52 40.33 -17.07
CA LEU A 639 1.40 41.25 -17.69
C LEU A 639 1.11 41.18 -19.20
N ILE A 640 0.20 42.04 -19.67
CA ILE A 640 0.06 42.35 -21.10
C ILE A 640 1.31 43.14 -21.43
N MET A 641 2.31 42.48 -22.01
CA MET A 641 3.34 43.18 -22.78
C MET A 641 2.72 43.51 -24.14
N LEU A 642 2.49 44.80 -24.33
CA LEU A 642 2.34 45.41 -25.65
C LEU A 642 3.67 45.38 -26.40
#